data_24fcd2971697453f371e053186a58721
#
_entry.id   24fcd2971697453f371e053186a58721
#
_cell.length_a   1.000
_cell.length_b   1.000
_cell.length_c   1.000
_cell.angle_alpha   90.00
_cell.angle_beta   90.00
_cell.angle_gamma   90.00
#
_symmetry.space_group_name_H-M   'P 1'
#
loop_
_entity.id
_entity.type
_entity.pdbx_description
1 polymer ?
#
loop_
_entity_poly.entity_id
_entity_poly.type
_entity_poly.pdbx_seq_one_letter_code
_entity_poly.pdbx_strand_id
1 'polypeptide(L)'
;MNAPASLIELQAAKVDFKLDGRSVSAFEGDTILTVAKREGIEIPHLCFKETYRPDGNCRACVVEIAGERVLAPSCCRSVAAGMDVKTDSERARKSQQMVLELLLADMPEQGFKWVDGDEAMPHGELSQWAAQAGVVVRPELHALRREAVAPDLSHPAMAVNLDTCIQCTRCVRACREEQVNDVIGYAARGADSKIVFDLGDAMGDSTCVACGECVQACPTGALMPKTALGTQVVDKKVDSVCPFCGVGCLLTYNVRDNAIVSVDGRDGPANHSRLCVKGRFGFDYATHPQRLTRPLIRKTGVAKDEQVTPDPADWSGVFREATWEEALDLAGGKLRQLRDDFGAKALAGFGSAKGSNEEAYLFQKLVRTGFGSNNVDHCTRLCHASSVAALLEGVGSGAVSNPVNDIEHAEVIFIIGSNPTSNHPVAATWMKNAAQRGAKIVLADPRRTELSRHAWRTLQVNADTDVAMLNALIHTVIEEGLANMDFVRQRVDNFEALKENVRGYSPEAMAPICGISAQTLREVARAFATAKSAMILWGMGISQHVHGTDNARCLIALCSVTGQIGKPGSGLHPLRGQMRIVTAPRERALANLVLPPLAHIDQEHAGIEIFRLVQSVRLLPGGKQAAPQAALASGMQQRFSNAGGRT
;
A
#
# COMPACT_ATOMS: atom_id res chain seq x y z
N MET A 1 3.01 21.27 9.54
CA MET A 1 3.57 20.65 10.76
C MET A 1 4.54 19.58 10.29
N ASN A 2 5.83 19.75 10.57
CA ASN A 2 6.90 18.84 10.16
C ASN A 2 6.62 17.45 10.76
N ALA A 3 6.76 16.41 9.96
CA ALA A 3 6.75 15.05 10.46
C ALA A 3 7.80 14.95 11.59
N PRO A 4 7.53 14.24 12.70
CA PRO A 4 8.54 14.05 13.73
C PRO A 4 9.69 13.27 13.11
N ALA A 5 10.90 13.79 13.34
CA ALA A 5 12.15 13.12 12.99
C ALA A 5 12.10 11.65 13.42
N SER A 6 12.53 10.73 12.57
CA SER A 6 12.58 9.32 12.93
C SER A 6 13.45 9.14 14.18
N LEU A 7 13.17 8.12 15.00
CA LEU A 7 13.98 7.83 16.19
C LEU A 7 15.47 7.61 15.86
N ILE A 8 15.79 7.31 14.60
CA ILE A 8 17.17 7.17 14.07
C ILE A 8 17.83 8.54 13.91
N GLU A 9 17.08 9.58 13.46
CA GLU A 9 17.60 10.95 13.35
C GLU A 9 17.97 11.55 14.72
N LEU A 10 17.33 11.10 15.79
CA LEU A 10 17.65 11.55 17.17
C LEU A 10 18.95 10.98 17.73
N GLN A 11 19.58 9.99 17.09
CA GLN A 11 20.80 9.32 17.52
C GLN A 11 22.00 9.60 16.61
N ALA A 12 21.82 10.16 15.41
CA ALA A 12 22.90 10.45 14.49
C ALA A 12 23.74 11.65 15.02
N ALA A 13 25.07 11.50 15.01
CA ALA A 13 26.00 12.58 15.37
C ALA A 13 25.81 13.74 14.39
N LYS A 14 25.88 14.98 14.92
CA LYS A 14 25.85 16.19 14.10
C LYS A 14 27.23 16.48 13.53
N VAL A 15 27.24 16.91 12.29
CA VAL A 15 28.43 17.28 11.52
C VAL A 15 28.26 18.72 11.04
N ASP A 16 29.16 19.62 11.43
CA ASP A 16 29.12 21.01 10.97
C ASP A 16 30.11 21.21 9.82
N PHE A 17 29.66 21.90 8.77
CA PHE A 17 30.42 22.20 7.58
C PHE A 17 29.96 23.53 6.93
N LYS A 18 30.66 23.99 5.91
CA LYS A 18 30.26 25.20 5.15
C LYS A 18 29.62 24.81 3.83
N LEU A 19 28.48 25.45 3.55
CA LEU A 19 27.75 25.31 2.27
C LEU A 19 27.50 26.73 1.72
N ASP A 20 28.12 27.05 0.59
CA ASP A 20 28.10 28.38 -0.04
C ASP A 20 28.41 29.52 0.94
N GLY A 21 29.45 29.30 1.76
CA GLY A 21 29.93 30.25 2.77
C GLY A 21 29.11 30.32 4.07
N ARG A 22 27.99 29.59 4.18
CA ARG A 22 27.17 29.49 5.39
C ARG A 22 27.56 28.27 6.21
N SER A 23 27.64 28.42 7.52
CA SER A 23 27.79 27.26 8.43
C SER A 23 26.47 26.53 8.55
N VAL A 24 26.45 25.25 8.25
CA VAL A 24 25.26 24.37 8.31
C VAL A 24 25.58 23.11 9.11
N SER A 25 24.56 22.59 9.80
CA SER A 25 24.65 21.33 10.54
C SER A 25 23.93 20.22 9.77
N ALA A 26 24.56 19.08 9.65
CA ALA A 26 24.05 17.87 9.02
C ALA A 26 24.07 16.71 10.01
N PHE A 27 23.41 15.61 9.67
CA PHE A 27 23.55 14.33 10.36
C PHE A 27 24.64 13.48 9.69
N GLU A 28 25.35 12.69 10.48
CA GLU A 28 26.30 11.73 9.93
C GLU A 28 25.60 10.79 8.94
N GLY A 29 26.15 10.67 7.73
CA GLY A 29 25.56 9.92 6.62
C GLY A 29 24.75 10.76 5.61
N ASP A 30 24.38 12.00 5.96
CA ASP A 30 23.76 12.91 4.99
C ASP A 30 24.69 13.14 3.80
N THR A 31 24.09 13.21 2.59
CA THR A 31 24.82 13.67 1.41
C THR A 31 24.75 15.20 1.27
N ILE A 32 25.73 15.79 0.56
CA ILE A 32 25.71 17.23 0.29
C ILE A 32 24.38 17.65 -0.36
N LEU A 33 23.84 16.87 -1.31
CA LEU A 33 22.56 17.16 -1.96
C LEU A 33 21.38 17.14 -0.97
N THR A 34 21.35 16.18 -0.04
CA THR A 34 20.29 16.08 0.97
C THR A 34 20.30 17.31 1.88
N VAL A 35 21.49 17.75 2.32
CA VAL A 35 21.61 18.95 3.13
C VAL A 35 21.25 20.21 2.34
N ALA A 36 21.75 20.35 1.10
CA ALA A 36 21.43 21.50 0.23
C ALA A 36 19.91 21.65 0.05
N LYS A 37 19.19 20.58 -0.23
CA LYS A 37 17.73 20.59 -0.33
C LYS A 37 17.05 21.05 0.96
N ARG A 38 17.51 20.60 2.11
CA ARG A 38 16.99 21.01 3.42
C ARG A 38 17.23 22.49 3.70
N GLU A 39 18.35 23.02 3.23
CA GLU A 39 18.71 24.44 3.33
C GLU A 39 18.10 25.32 2.20
N GLY A 40 17.26 24.74 1.33
CA GLY A 40 16.61 25.44 0.24
C GLY A 40 17.53 25.79 -0.94
N ILE A 41 18.68 25.10 -1.05
CA ILE A 41 19.64 25.28 -2.16
C ILE A 41 19.36 24.22 -3.22
N GLU A 42 19.06 24.68 -4.44
CA GLU A 42 18.80 23.83 -5.58
C GLU A 42 20.08 23.46 -6.33
N ILE A 43 20.36 22.17 -6.45
CA ILE A 43 21.46 21.62 -7.25
C ILE A 43 20.88 20.74 -8.35
N PRO A 44 21.22 20.94 -9.64
CA PRO A 44 20.71 20.13 -10.73
C PRO A 44 21.00 18.64 -10.51
N HIS A 45 20.01 17.78 -10.67
CA HIS A 45 20.18 16.34 -10.50
C HIS A 45 19.17 15.55 -11.33
N LEU A 46 19.59 14.44 -11.93
CA LEU A 46 18.75 13.63 -12.81
C LEU A 46 18.73 12.14 -12.43
N CYS A 47 19.87 11.56 -12.04
CA CYS A 47 19.92 10.17 -11.60
C CYS A 47 19.54 9.97 -10.13
N PHE A 48 19.47 11.04 -9.34
CA PHE A 48 19.03 10.98 -7.94
C PHE A 48 17.51 11.06 -7.83
N LYS A 49 16.93 10.31 -6.93
CA LYS A 49 15.57 10.43 -6.42
C LYS A 49 15.60 10.11 -4.94
N GLU A 50 14.85 10.87 -4.15
CA GLU A 50 14.67 10.58 -2.74
C GLU A 50 14.16 9.14 -2.55
N THR A 51 14.59 8.49 -1.48
CA THR A 51 14.35 7.08 -1.18
C THR A 51 15.16 6.06 -2.01
N TYR A 52 15.77 6.44 -3.13
CA TYR A 52 16.60 5.53 -3.92
C TYR A 52 18.07 5.67 -3.55
N ARG A 53 18.78 4.56 -3.58
CA ARG A 53 20.25 4.59 -3.46
C ARG A 53 20.84 5.50 -4.54
N PRO A 54 21.67 6.48 -4.18
CA PRO A 54 22.31 7.35 -5.16
C PRO A 54 23.33 6.59 -6.02
N ASP A 55 23.35 6.85 -7.34
CA ASP A 55 24.23 6.22 -8.30
C ASP A 55 25.37 7.11 -8.78
N GLY A 56 25.17 8.43 -8.78
CA GLY A 56 26.17 9.42 -9.18
C GLY A 56 26.57 9.38 -10.66
N ASN A 57 25.79 8.73 -11.52
CA ASN A 57 26.16 8.47 -12.92
C ASN A 57 25.93 9.66 -13.87
N CYS A 58 24.89 10.48 -13.67
CA CYS A 58 24.59 11.61 -14.57
C CYS A 58 25.54 12.81 -14.42
N ARG A 59 26.17 12.98 -13.27
CA ARG A 59 27.09 14.09 -12.96
C ARG A 59 26.49 15.51 -13.06
N ALA A 60 25.19 15.66 -13.21
CA ALA A 60 24.55 16.97 -13.20
C ALA A 60 24.65 17.68 -11.84
N CYS A 61 24.83 16.94 -10.75
CA CYS A 61 24.86 17.46 -9.37
C CYS A 61 26.28 17.74 -8.82
N VAL A 62 27.27 17.92 -9.67
CA VAL A 62 28.65 18.15 -9.19
C VAL A 62 28.81 19.48 -8.48
N VAL A 63 29.58 19.49 -7.41
CA VAL A 63 29.91 20.66 -6.58
C VAL A 63 31.41 20.76 -6.39
N GLU A 64 31.93 21.92 -6.02
CA GLU A 64 33.34 22.12 -5.66
C GLU A 64 33.52 22.04 -4.17
N ILE A 65 34.53 21.26 -3.75
CA ILE A 65 34.92 21.14 -2.37
C ILE A 65 36.34 21.72 -2.21
N ALA A 66 36.51 22.66 -1.29
CA ALA A 66 37.78 23.31 -1.08
C ALA A 66 38.89 22.28 -0.74
N GLY A 67 40.02 22.39 -1.46
CA GLY A 67 41.15 21.45 -1.30
C GLY A 67 41.03 20.17 -2.14
N GLU A 68 39.88 19.89 -2.80
CA GLU A 68 39.75 18.75 -3.71
C GLU A 68 40.04 19.13 -5.17
N ARG A 69 40.83 18.29 -5.85
CA ARG A 69 41.21 18.53 -7.24
C ARG A 69 40.04 18.38 -8.22
N VAL A 70 39.09 17.52 -7.92
CA VAL A 70 37.97 17.17 -8.80
C VAL A 70 36.63 17.60 -8.21
N LEU A 71 35.66 17.89 -9.05
CA LEU A 71 34.29 18.16 -8.61
C LEU A 71 33.65 16.87 -8.07
N ALA A 72 32.94 16.95 -6.98
CA ALA A 72 32.28 15.85 -6.32
C ALA A 72 30.78 15.76 -6.67
N PRO A 73 30.21 14.56 -6.92
CA PRO A 73 28.77 14.41 -7.12
C PRO A 73 28.05 14.54 -5.77
N SER A 74 27.35 15.64 -5.56
CA SER A 74 26.69 15.96 -4.28
C SER A 74 25.70 14.93 -3.81
N CYS A 75 25.06 14.18 -4.73
CA CYS A 75 24.13 13.11 -4.40
C CYS A 75 24.76 11.86 -3.76
N CYS A 76 26.07 11.66 -3.93
CA CYS A 76 26.82 10.51 -3.40
C CYS A 76 27.85 10.91 -2.33
N ARG A 77 28.26 12.17 -2.31
CA ARG A 77 29.29 12.63 -1.38
C ARG A 77 28.68 12.93 -0.02
N SER A 78 29.02 12.14 0.98
CA SER A 78 28.64 12.42 2.36
C SER A 78 29.38 13.65 2.89
N VAL A 79 28.71 14.38 3.77
CA VAL A 79 29.30 15.54 4.46
C VAL A 79 30.36 15.09 5.50
N ALA A 80 31.34 15.94 5.71
CA ALA A 80 32.37 15.72 6.74
C ALA A 80 32.63 17.03 7.49
N ALA A 81 33.05 16.92 8.74
CA ALA A 81 33.36 18.07 9.59
C ALA A 81 34.43 18.99 8.96
N GLY A 82 34.14 20.28 8.94
CA GLY A 82 35.04 21.30 8.40
C GLY A 82 35.11 21.37 6.87
N MET A 83 34.34 20.58 6.15
CA MET A 83 34.22 20.65 4.69
C MET A 83 33.72 22.04 4.26
N ASP A 84 34.25 22.61 3.16
CA ASP A 84 33.78 23.86 2.56
C ASP A 84 33.33 23.59 1.13
N VAL A 85 32.02 23.63 0.92
CA VAL A 85 31.36 23.26 -0.32
C VAL A 85 30.79 24.47 -1.03
N LYS A 86 31.06 24.59 -2.34
CA LYS A 86 30.47 25.60 -3.21
C LYS A 86 29.62 24.91 -4.29
N THR A 87 28.33 25.17 -4.26
CA THR A 87 27.36 24.56 -5.22
C THR A 87 27.31 25.31 -6.55
N ASP A 88 27.66 26.60 -6.54
CA ASP A 88 27.53 27.54 -7.64
C ASP A 88 28.86 28.19 -8.08
N SER A 89 30.01 27.59 -7.74
CA SER A 89 31.29 28.08 -8.26
C SER A 89 31.28 28.06 -9.80
N GLU A 90 32.06 28.95 -10.42
CA GLU A 90 32.19 29.03 -11.90
C GLU A 90 32.48 27.64 -12.51
N ARG A 91 33.38 26.90 -11.87
CA ARG A 91 33.77 25.56 -12.27
C ARG A 91 32.63 24.56 -12.15
N ALA A 92 31.85 24.59 -11.06
CA ALA A 92 30.71 23.73 -10.84
C ALA A 92 29.60 24.03 -11.85
N ARG A 93 29.21 25.31 -11.99
CA ARG A 93 28.20 25.76 -12.96
C ARG A 93 28.54 25.38 -14.40
N LYS A 94 29.77 25.63 -14.83
CA LYS A 94 30.22 25.25 -16.18
C LYS A 94 30.10 23.75 -16.42
N SER A 95 30.49 22.92 -15.45
CA SER A 95 30.38 21.46 -15.56
C SER A 95 28.91 21.00 -15.59
N GLN A 96 28.05 21.57 -14.73
CA GLN A 96 26.60 21.27 -14.71
C GLN A 96 25.94 21.63 -16.06
N GLN A 97 26.22 22.83 -16.58
CA GLN A 97 25.70 23.29 -17.89
C GLN A 97 26.15 22.38 -19.03
N MET A 98 27.43 22.01 -19.09
CA MET A 98 27.96 21.11 -20.13
C MET A 98 27.31 19.72 -20.09
N VAL A 99 27.07 19.18 -18.90
CA VAL A 99 26.38 17.89 -18.74
C VAL A 99 24.93 17.98 -19.23
N LEU A 100 24.21 19.03 -18.83
CA LEU A 100 22.83 19.23 -19.27
C LEU A 100 22.74 19.47 -20.80
N GLU A 101 23.70 20.23 -21.38
CA GLU A 101 23.79 20.44 -22.81
C GLU A 101 23.99 19.14 -23.59
N LEU A 102 24.95 18.29 -23.16
CA LEU A 102 25.19 16.99 -23.80
C LEU A 102 23.98 16.07 -23.72
N LEU A 103 23.28 16.04 -22.58
CA LEU A 103 22.07 15.25 -22.46
C LEU A 103 20.94 15.75 -23.34
N LEU A 104 20.75 17.07 -23.46
CA LEU A 104 19.77 17.65 -24.36
C LEU A 104 20.10 17.46 -25.83
N ALA A 105 21.39 17.52 -26.22
CA ALA A 105 21.83 17.33 -27.61
C ALA A 105 21.47 15.95 -28.14
N ASP A 106 21.35 14.95 -27.26
CA ASP A 106 20.97 13.58 -27.60
C ASP A 106 19.44 13.34 -27.60
N MET A 107 18.64 14.34 -27.26
CA MET A 107 17.18 14.21 -27.16
C MET A 107 16.49 14.48 -28.50
N PRO A 108 15.33 13.83 -28.78
CA PRO A 108 14.46 14.21 -29.90
C PRO A 108 13.85 15.60 -29.66
N GLU A 109 13.35 16.23 -30.70
CA GLU A 109 12.69 17.57 -30.59
C GLU A 109 11.47 17.51 -29.69
N GLN A 110 10.75 16.40 -29.68
CA GLN A 110 9.59 16.16 -28.82
C GLN A 110 9.75 14.86 -28.03
N GLY A 111 9.47 14.93 -26.72
CA GLY A 111 9.36 13.77 -25.83
C GLY A 111 7.92 13.51 -25.41
N PHE A 112 7.69 12.44 -24.65
CA PHE A 112 6.36 12.11 -24.15
C PHE A 112 5.86 13.04 -23.02
N LYS A 113 6.76 13.77 -22.38
CA LYS A 113 6.43 14.82 -21.39
C LYS A 113 6.28 16.20 -22.03
N TRP A 114 5.90 16.24 -23.27
CA TRP A 114 5.63 17.50 -23.95
C TRP A 114 4.31 18.11 -23.45
N VAL A 115 4.33 19.43 -23.25
CA VAL A 115 3.17 20.22 -22.81
C VAL A 115 2.74 21.11 -23.95
N ASP A 116 1.45 21.14 -24.27
CA ASP A 116 0.91 22.06 -25.28
C ASP A 116 1.03 23.51 -24.80
N GLY A 117 1.51 24.41 -25.65
CA GLY A 117 1.61 25.85 -25.41
C GLY A 117 3.05 26.36 -25.34
N ASP A 118 3.20 27.63 -24.95
CA ASP A 118 4.48 28.34 -24.94
C ASP A 118 5.49 27.86 -23.90
N GLU A 119 5.02 27.06 -22.92
CA GLU A 119 5.84 26.47 -21.86
C GLU A 119 6.06 24.96 -22.06
N ALA A 120 6.34 24.55 -23.27
CA ALA A 120 6.62 23.15 -23.57
C ALA A 120 7.77 22.62 -22.73
N MET A 121 7.54 21.46 -22.07
CA MET A 121 8.54 20.76 -21.28
C MET A 121 8.78 19.36 -21.88
N PRO A 122 9.44 19.27 -23.03
CA PRO A 122 9.49 18.04 -23.82
C PRO A 122 10.16 16.87 -23.08
N HIS A 123 11.08 17.16 -22.16
CA HIS A 123 11.91 16.15 -21.48
C HIS A 123 11.82 16.22 -19.94
N GLY A 124 10.72 16.76 -19.41
CA GLY A 124 10.45 16.75 -17.94
C GLY A 124 11.55 17.44 -17.12
N GLU A 125 12.11 16.75 -16.12
CA GLU A 125 13.13 17.29 -15.22
C GLU A 125 14.40 17.78 -15.98
N LEU A 126 14.78 17.11 -17.08
CA LEU A 126 15.96 17.52 -17.86
C LEU A 126 15.75 18.93 -18.47
N SER A 127 14.60 19.19 -19.10
CA SER A 127 14.30 20.49 -19.67
C SER A 127 14.16 21.58 -18.61
N GLN A 128 13.59 21.24 -17.43
CA GLN A 128 13.49 22.19 -16.31
C GLN A 128 14.87 22.65 -15.85
N TRP A 129 15.77 21.71 -15.56
CA TRP A 129 17.13 22.03 -15.11
C TRP A 129 17.93 22.78 -16.18
N ALA A 130 17.77 22.41 -17.46
CA ALA A 130 18.45 23.11 -18.55
C ALA A 130 17.96 24.54 -18.69
N ALA A 131 16.66 24.79 -18.58
CA ALA A 131 16.09 26.15 -18.63
C ALA A 131 16.57 27.00 -17.45
N GLN A 132 16.56 26.43 -16.22
CA GLN A 132 17.06 27.13 -15.03
C GLN A 132 18.57 27.47 -15.14
N ALA A 133 19.35 26.58 -15.75
CA ALA A 133 20.78 26.78 -15.96
C ALA A 133 21.12 27.67 -17.20
N GLY A 134 20.10 28.11 -17.97
CA GLY A 134 20.30 28.90 -19.19
C GLY A 134 21.03 28.14 -20.31
N VAL A 135 20.79 26.81 -20.41
CA VAL A 135 21.51 25.95 -21.36
C VAL A 135 20.84 26.04 -22.74
N VAL A 136 21.67 26.33 -23.74
CA VAL A 136 21.31 26.26 -25.18
C VAL A 136 22.25 25.26 -25.84
N VAL A 137 21.69 24.29 -26.57
CA VAL A 137 22.48 23.29 -27.28
C VAL A 137 23.22 23.90 -28.48
N ARG A 138 24.52 23.73 -28.51
CA ARG A 138 25.35 24.17 -29.62
C ARG A 138 25.06 23.32 -30.87
N PRO A 139 24.94 23.96 -32.07
CA PRO A 139 24.56 23.27 -33.31
C PRO A 139 25.44 22.04 -33.65
N GLU A 140 26.74 22.12 -33.38
CA GLU A 140 27.69 21.02 -33.65
C GLU A 140 27.42 19.75 -32.84
N LEU A 141 26.71 19.86 -31.71
CA LEU A 141 26.39 18.69 -30.88
C LEU A 141 25.20 17.90 -31.43
N HIS A 142 24.35 18.50 -32.26
CA HIS A 142 23.23 17.78 -32.89
C HIS A 142 23.69 16.60 -33.79
N ALA A 143 24.90 16.68 -34.34
CA ALA A 143 25.47 15.62 -35.13
C ALA A 143 25.84 14.37 -34.32
N LEU A 144 25.87 14.48 -33.00
CA LEU A 144 26.20 13.37 -32.08
C LEU A 144 24.96 12.61 -31.60
N ARG A 145 23.76 13.02 -32.03
CA ARG A 145 22.51 12.40 -31.61
C ARG A 145 22.47 10.92 -32.04
N ARG A 146 22.01 10.08 -31.15
CA ARG A 146 21.77 8.65 -31.40
C ARG A 146 20.71 8.43 -32.49
N GLU A 147 20.75 7.27 -33.14
CA GLU A 147 19.64 6.86 -34.01
C GLU A 147 18.33 6.75 -33.21
N ALA A 148 17.24 7.20 -33.83
CA ALA A 148 15.93 7.15 -33.20
C ALA A 148 15.46 5.71 -33.00
N VAL A 149 14.92 5.43 -31.82
CA VAL A 149 14.37 4.13 -31.44
C VAL A 149 12.85 4.19 -31.49
N ALA A 150 12.23 3.22 -32.17
CA ALA A 150 10.77 3.15 -32.22
C ALA A 150 10.17 2.95 -30.81
N PRO A 151 9.10 3.66 -30.46
CA PRO A 151 8.41 3.48 -29.19
C PRO A 151 7.82 2.08 -29.04
N ASP A 152 7.93 1.49 -27.85
CA ASP A 152 7.23 0.25 -27.48
C ASP A 152 5.90 0.61 -26.78
N LEU A 153 4.80 0.26 -27.44
CA LEU A 153 3.44 0.45 -26.96
C LEU A 153 2.73 -0.88 -26.63
N SER A 154 3.47 -1.97 -26.50
CA SER A 154 2.94 -3.31 -26.24
C SER A 154 2.24 -3.41 -24.88
N HIS A 155 2.78 -2.77 -23.83
CA HIS A 155 2.20 -2.86 -22.50
C HIS A 155 0.84 -2.13 -22.40
N PRO A 156 -0.21 -2.72 -21.76
CA PRO A 156 -1.56 -2.16 -21.77
C PRO A 156 -1.67 -0.77 -21.11
N ALA A 157 -0.88 -0.49 -20.08
CA ALA A 157 -0.98 0.74 -19.27
C ALA A 157 0.20 1.70 -19.42
N MET A 158 1.32 1.26 -19.97
CA MET A 158 2.57 2.05 -20.04
C MET A 158 3.09 2.16 -21.47
N ALA A 159 3.71 3.28 -21.78
CA ALA A 159 4.42 3.52 -23.03
C ALA A 159 5.92 3.67 -22.75
N VAL A 160 6.74 3.14 -23.60
CA VAL A 160 8.19 3.21 -23.54
C VAL A 160 8.72 3.92 -24.78
N ASN A 161 9.50 4.98 -24.59
CA ASN A 161 10.24 5.65 -25.66
C ASN A 161 11.70 5.83 -25.23
N LEU A 162 12.55 4.88 -25.61
CA LEU A 162 13.97 4.92 -25.24
C LEU A 162 14.76 6.00 -25.99
N ASP A 163 14.18 6.62 -27.01
CA ASP A 163 14.76 7.78 -27.69
C ASP A 163 14.92 8.98 -26.74
N THR A 164 14.04 9.09 -25.74
CA THR A 164 14.12 10.11 -24.68
C THR A 164 14.85 9.64 -23.42
N CYS A 165 15.52 8.48 -23.45
CA CYS A 165 16.19 7.91 -22.29
C CYS A 165 17.59 8.47 -22.10
N ILE A 166 17.87 9.09 -20.94
CA ILE A 166 19.22 9.57 -20.54
C ILE A 166 20.03 8.53 -19.77
N GLN A 167 19.60 7.30 -19.72
CA GLN A 167 20.29 6.18 -19.06
C GLN A 167 20.62 6.42 -17.57
N CYS A 168 19.78 7.19 -16.88
CA CYS A 168 19.99 7.58 -15.49
C CYS A 168 19.78 6.44 -14.48
N THR A 169 19.35 5.26 -14.91
CA THR A 169 19.09 4.05 -14.11
C THR A 169 18.04 4.17 -13.01
N ARG A 170 17.31 5.30 -12.89
CA ARG A 170 16.25 5.46 -11.87
C ARG A 170 15.17 4.37 -11.99
N CYS A 171 14.75 4.01 -13.21
CA CYS A 171 13.77 2.95 -13.45
C CYS A 171 14.30 1.55 -13.06
N VAL A 172 15.59 1.29 -13.25
CA VAL A 172 16.24 0.02 -12.82
C VAL A 172 16.17 -0.12 -11.31
N ARG A 173 16.58 0.92 -10.58
CA ARG A 173 16.52 0.94 -9.10
C ARG A 173 15.10 0.90 -8.58
N ALA A 174 14.17 1.62 -9.21
CA ALA A 174 12.76 1.55 -8.91
C ALA A 174 12.21 0.12 -8.99
N CYS A 175 12.60 -0.63 -10.03
CA CYS A 175 12.17 -2.00 -10.23
C CYS A 175 12.88 -3.01 -9.32
N ARG A 176 14.21 -2.89 -9.18
CA ARG A 176 15.06 -3.85 -8.48
C ARG A 176 15.14 -3.62 -6.99
N GLU A 177 15.36 -2.36 -6.56
CA GLU A 177 15.63 -2.02 -5.17
C GLU A 177 14.34 -1.63 -4.44
N GLU A 178 13.49 -0.80 -5.05
CA GLU A 178 12.27 -0.34 -4.38
C GLU A 178 11.14 -1.38 -4.42
N GLN A 179 10.83 -1.92 -5.61
CA GLN A 179 9.72 -2.87 -5.78
C GLN A 179 10.14 -4.34 -5.71
N VAL A 180 11.44 -4.62 -5.84
CA VAL A 180 12.02 -5.98 -5.83
C VAL A 180 11.31 -6.92 -6.81
N ASN A 181 11.12 -6.43 -8.05
CA ASN A 181 10.51 -7.21 -9.14
C ASN A 181 11.53 -7.72 -10.16
N ASP A 182 12.64 -6.97 -10.32
CA ASP A 182 13.82 -7.37 -11.09
C ASP A 182 13.59 -7.55 -12.60
N VAL A 183 12.60 -6.83 -13.15
CA VAL A 183 12.24 -6.89 -14.58
C VAL A 183 13.13 -5.98 -15.42
N ILE A 184 13.48 -4.78 -14.89
CA ILE A 184 14.23 -3.78 -15.68
C ILE A 184 15.72 -3.98 -15.45
N GLY A 185 16.42 -4.19 -16.57
CA GLY A 185 17.87 -4.36 -16.64
C GLY A 185 18.56 -3.23 -17.41
N TYR A 186 19.88 -3.32 -17.47
CA TYR A 186 20.75 -2.43 -18.21
C TYR A 186 21.65 -3.33 -19.10
N ALA A 187 21.59 -3.13 -20.40
CA ALA A 187 22.33 -3.95 -21.36
C ALA A 187 23.28 -3.09 -22.21
N ALA A 188 24.25 -3.75 -22.82
CA ALA A 188 25.33 -3.20 -23.63
C ALA A 188 26.23 -2.23 -22.86
N ARG A 189 27.04 -1.43 -23.55
CA ARG A 189 27.98 -0.47 -22.94
C ARG A 189 28.28 0.68 -23.92
N GLY A 190 28.79 1.79 -23.38
CA GLY A 190 29.11 2.97 -24.19
C GLY A 190 27.85 3.58 -24.81
N ALA A 191 27.93 4.02 -26.05
CA ALA A 191 26.83 4.62 -26.79
C ALA A 191 25.64 3.65 -26.98
N ASP A 192 25.89 2.35 -27.05
CA ASP A 192 24.85 1.32 -27.24
C ASP A 192 24.13 0.92 -25.94
N SER A 193 24.52 1.51 -24.82
CA SER A 193 23.89 1.21 -23.53
C SER A 193 22.40 1.51 -23.56
N LYS A 194 21.57 0.58 -23.08
CA LYS A 194 20.12 0.75 -23.05
C LYS A 194 19.46 0.02 -21.89
N ILE A 195 18.30 0.51 -21.54
CA ILE A 195 17.38 -0.17 -20.62
C ILE A 195 16.70 -1.32 -21.37
N VAL A 196 16.60 -2.48 -20.74
CA VAL A 196 15.94 -3.66 -21.28
C VAL A 196 14.94 -4.21 -20.24
N PHE A 197 13.91 -4.91 -20.73
CA PHE A 197 12.95 -5.64 -19.92
C PHE A 197 13.25 -7.11 -20.04
N ASP A 198 13.37 -7.82 -18.91
CA ASP A 198 13.82 -9.21 -18.83
C ASP A 198 15.09 -9.47 -19.69
N LEU A 199 15.02 -10.28 -20.73
CA LEU A 199 16.14 -10.58 -21.62
C LEU A 199 16.16 -9.74 -22.90
N GLY A 200 15.40 -8.66 -22.97
CA GLY A 200 15.26 -7.78 -24.13
C GLY A 200 13.90 -7.88 -24.80
N ASP A 201 12.92 -8.37 -24.07
CA ASP A 201 11.53 -8.50 -24.52
C ASP A 201 10.87 -7.11 -24.65
N ALA A 202 9.78 -7.03 -25.41
CA ALA A 202 8.89 -5.87 -25.35
C ALA A 202 8.26 -5.79 -23.95
N MET A 203 7.99 -4.57 -23.45
CA MET A 203 7.51 -4.41 -22.08
C MET A 203 6.21 -5.17 -21.80
N GLY A 204 5.33 -5.28 -22.80
CA GLY A 204 4.06 -6.01 -22.68
C GLY A 204 4.21 -7.52 -22.57
N ASP A 205 5.30 -8.08 -23.08
CA ASP A 205 5.59 -9.51 -23.07
C ASP A 205 6.50 -9.92 -21.90
N SER A 206 7.00 -8.93 -21.14
CA SER A 206 7.88 -9.15 -20.00
C SER A 206 7.12 -9.61 -18.74
N THR A 207 7.88 -10.02 -17.72
CA THR A 207 7.32 -10.39 -16.40
C THR A 207 6.88 -9.16 -15.55
N CYS A 208 6.63 -8.02 -16.18
CA CYS A 208 6.25 -6.78 -15.53
C CYS A 208 4.91 -6.92 -14.79
N VAL A 209 4.90 -6.53 -13.51
CA VAL A 209 3.70 -6.52 -12.66
C VAL A 209 2.92 -5.20 -12.73
N ALA A 210 3.23 -4.33 -13.66
CA ALA A 210 2.56 -3.05 -13.90
C ALA A 210 2.47 -2.12 -12.66
N CYS A 211 3.45 -2.13 -11.77
CA CYS A 211 3.42 -1.24 -10.59
C CYS A 211 3.61 0.25 -10.94
N GLY A 212 4.21 0.56 -12.11
CA GLY A 212 4.45 1.91 -12.58
C GLY A 212 5.45 2.73 -11.77
N GLU A 213 6.25 2.11 -10.90
CA GLU A 213 7.27 2.83 -10.14
C GLU A 213 8.36 3.40 -11.05
N CYS A 214 8.71 2.66 -12.09
CA CYS A 214 9.63 3.11 -13.14
C CYS A 214 9.11 4.35 -13.89
N VAL A 215 7.81 4.45 -14.10
CA VAL A 215 7.15 5.62 -14.71
C VAL A 215 7.30 6.85 -13.81
N GLN A 216 6.97 6.72 -12.52
CA GLN A 216 7.13 7.81 -11.54
C GLN A 216 8.60 8.19 -11.33
N ALA A 217 9.50 7.24 -11.52
CA ALA A 217 10.93 7.47 -11.39
C ALA A 217 11.56 8.16 -12.60
N CYS A 218 10.97 8.04 -13.80
CA CYS A 218 11.58 8.53 -15.03
C CYS A 218 11.64 10.05 -15.11
N PRO A 219 12.82 10.67 -15.23
CA PRO A 219 12.93 12.13 -15.25
C PRO A 219 12.62 12.76 -16.61
N THR A 220 12.64 11.98 -17.71
CA THR A 220 12.52 12.47 -19.09
C THR A 220 11.25 12.03 -19.80
N GLY A 221 10.43 11.15 -19.20
CA GLY A 221 9.26 10.60 -19.86
C GLY A 221 9.55 9.47 -20.85
N ALA A 222 10.74 8.87 -20.78
CA ALA A 222 11.01 7.63 -21.53
C ALA A 222 10.05 6.49 -21.12
N LEU A 223 9.50 6.55 -19.93
CA LEU A 223 8.45 5.66 -19.38
C LEU A 223 7.29 6.53 -18.92
N MET A 224 6.10 6.32 -19.46
CA MET A 224 4.91 7.13 -19.15
C MET A 224 3.63 6.29 -19.07
N PRO A 225 2.60 6.75 -18.33
CA PRO A 225 1.26 6.19 -18.46
C PRO A 225 0.72 6.43 -19.87
N LYS A 226 0.13 5.42 -20.50
CA LYS A 226 -0.49 5.60 -21.84
C LYS A 226 -1.59 6.67 -21.83
N THR A 227 -2.33 6.80 -20.74
CA THR A 227 -3.39 7.79 -20.57
C THR A 227 -2.90 9.23 -20.52
N ALA A 228 -1.60 9.43 -20.29
CA ALA A 228 -0.97 10.75 -20.24
C ALA A 228 -0.21 11.13 -21.54
N LEU A 229 -0.21 10.26 -22.56
CA LEU A 229 0.42 10.58 -23.84
C LEU A 229 -0.31 11.71 -24.55
N GLY A 230 0.41 12.74 -24.98
CA GLY A 230 -0.14 13.90 -25.69
C GLY A 230 -1.01 14.84 -24.84
N THR A 231 -1.14 14.59 -23.53
CA THR A 231 -1.95 15.41 -22.62
C THR A 231 -1.19 15.69 -21.34
N GLN A 232 -0.42 16.74 -21.31
CA GLN A 232 0.49 17.05 -20.20
C GLN A 232 -0.07 18.12 -19.24
N VAL A 233 -1.09 18.86 -19.65
CA VAL A 233 -1.70 19.89 -18.81
C VAL A 233 -2.65 19.23 -17.82
N VAL A 234 -2.44 19.49 -16.54
CA VAL A 234 -3.25 19.02 -15.41
C VAL A 234 -3.98 20.22 -14.82
N ASP A 235 -5.32 20.18 -14.81
CA ASP A 235 -6.12 21.26 -14.26
C ASP A 235 -5.97 21.36 -12.75
N LYS A 236 -5.95 20.20 -12.10
CA LYS A 236 -5.79 20.10 -10.64
C LYS A 236 -5.16 18.79 -10.21
N LYS A 237 -4.48 18.84 -9.08
CA LYS A 237 -3.99 17.67 -8.34
C LYS A 237 -4.86 17.44 -7.11
N VAL A 238 -5.29 16.21 -6.89
CA VAL A 238 -6.15 15.84 -5.76
C VAL A 238 -5.46 14.77 -4.93
N ASP A 239 -5.06 15.13 -3.74
CA ASP A 239 -4.48 14.19 -2.78
C ASP A 239 -5.54 13.27 -2.20
N SER A 240 -5.25 11.97 -2.18
CA SER A 240 -6.19 10.96 -1.73
C SER A 240 -5.49 9.71 -1.18
N VAL A 241 -6.29 8.72 -0.78
CA VAL A 241 -5.84 7.36 -0.41
C VAL A 241 -6.33 6.39 -1.47
N CYS A 242 -5.51 5.40 -1.78
CA CYS A 242 -5.86 4.30 -2.67
C CYS A 242 -7.07 3.52 -2.13
N PRO A 243 -8.16 3.35 -2.92
CA PRO A 243 -9.39 2.72 -2.43
C PRO A 243 -9.39 1.18 -2.50
N PHE A 244 -8.30 0.55 -2.97
CA PHE A 244 -8.35 -0.86 -3.36
C PHE A 244 -8.07 -1.86 -2.24
N CYS A 245 -7.14 -1.59 -1.33
CA CYS A 245 -6.84 -2.51 -0.23
C CYS A 245 -6.45 -1.79 1.07
N GLY A 246 -6.38 -2.57 2.15
CA GLY A 246 -6.11 -2.07 3.50
C GLY A 246 -4.70 -1.59 3.79
N VAL A 247 -3.78 -1.59 2.82
CA VAL A 247 -2.45 -0.98 2.98
C VAL A 247 -2.56 0.53 3.18
N GLY A 248 -3.55 1.19 2.53
CA GLY A 248 -3.80 2.62 2.73
C GLY A 248 -2.75 3.51 2.06
N CYS A 249 -2.25 3.13 0.88
CA CYS A 249 -1.26 3.92 0.15
C CYS A 249 -1.75 5.33 -0.16
N LEU A 250 -0.95 6.34 0.16
CA LEU A 250 -1.22 7.72 -0.23
C LEU A 250 -0.90 7.92 -1.71
N LEU A 251 -1.75 8.66 -2.40
CA LEU A 251 -1.62 8.96 -3.82
C LEU A 251 -2.15 10.37 -4.17
N THR A 252 -1.77 10.85 -5.35
CA THR A 252 -2.28 12.10 -5.92
C THR A 252 -2.89 11.79 -7.28
N TYR A 253 -4.15 12.11 -7.46
CA TYR A 253 -4.82 12.08 -8.76
C TYR A 253 -4.49 13.32 -9.55
N ASN A 254 -3.98 13.15 -10.77
CA ASN A 254 -3.82 14.19 -11.75
C ASN A 254 -5.09 14.25 -12.61
N VAL A 255 -5.77 15.39 -12.59
CA VAL A 255 -7.10 15.54 -13.19
C VAL A 255 -7.06 16.59 -14.28
N ARG A 256 -7.65 16.28 -15.44
CA ARG A 256 -7.91 17.19 -16.56
C ARG A 256 -9.36 17.00 -17.03
N ASP A 257 -10.07 18.10 -17.31
CA ASP A 257 -11.46 18.08 -17.78
C ASP A 257 -12.36 17.18 -16.92
N ASN A 258 -12.18 17.25 -15.60
CA ASN A 258 -12.87 16.43 -14.61
C ASN A 258 -12.66 14.90 -14.75
N ALA A 259 -11.68 14.45 -15.53
CA ALA A 259 -11.28 13.05 -15.64
C ALA A 259 -9.87 12.83 -15.06
N ILE A 260 -9.65 11.67 -14.43
CA ILE A 260 -8.32 11.29 -13.93
C ILE A 260 -7.49 10.83 -15.13
N VAL A 261 -6.35 11.49 -15.37
CA VAL A 261 -5.44 11.17 -16.48
C VAL A 261 -4.23 10.35 -16.03
N SER A 262 -3.80 10.53 -14.79
CA SER A 262 -2.71 9.72 -14.21
C SER A 262 -2.75 9.78 -12.69
N VAL A 263 -1.97 8.90 -12.04
CA VAL A 263 -1.86 8.83 -10.59
C VAL A 263 -0.40 8.73 -10.18
N ASP A 264 -0.01 9.61 -9.26
CA ASP A 264 1.31 9.56 -8.61
C ASP A 264 1.21 9.00 -7.21
N GLY A 265 2.22 8.21 -6.81
CA GLY A 265 2.38 7.83 -5.42
C GLY A 265 2.85 9.03 -4.60
N ARG A 266 2.14 9.34 -3.53
CA ARG A 266 2.51 10.37 -2.56
C ARG A 266 3.18 9.72 -1.36
N ASP A 267 4.13 10.43 -0.76
CA ASP A 267 4.80 9.92 0.44
C ASP A 267 3.82 9.74 1.59
N GLY A 268 3.86 8.57 2.17
CA GLY A 268 3.04 8.19 3.30
C GLY A 268 3.62 7.00 4.05
N PRO A 269 3.29 6.83 5.34
CA PRO A 269 3.92 5.84 6.21
C PRO A 269 3.74 4.40 5.74
N ALA A 270 2.67 4.11 5.00
CA ALA A 270 2.38 2.78 4.52
C ALA A 270 3.06 2.44 3.18
N ASN A 271 3.38 3.44 2.37
CA ASN A 271 3.82 3.20 0.99
C ASN A 271 5.10 3.91 0.56
N HIS A 272 5.58 4.96 1.25
CA HIS A 272 6.75 5.74 0.86
C HIS A 272 6.76 6.02 -0.65
N SER A 273 5.70 6.65 -1.14
CA SER A 273 5.44 6.97 -2.55
C SER A 273 5.24 5.76 -3.49
N ARG A 274 5.38 4.52 -3.02
CA ARG A 274 5.18 3.31 -3.84
C ARG A 274 3.71 3.07 -4.10
N LEU A 275 3.39 2.59 -5.31
CA LEU A 275 2.06 2.11 -5.66
C LEU A 275 2.17 0.72 -6.32
N CYS A 276 1.04 0.03 -6.39
CA CYS A 276 0.88 -1.17 -7.21
C CYS A 276 0.03 -0.85 -8.46
N VAL A 277 -0.14 -1.84 -9.33
CA VAL A 277 -0.95 -1.72 -10.54
C VAL A 277 -2.34 -1.12 -10.26
N LYS A 278 -3.00 -1.56 -9.19
CA LYS A 278 -4.35 -1.07 -8.84
C LYS A 278 -4.36 0.41 -8.48
N GLY A 279 -3.46 0.83 -7.59
CA GLY A 279 -3.36 2.23 -7.17
C GLY A 279 -2.91 3.15 -8.29
N ARG A 280 -2.01 2.67 -9.17
CA ARG A 280 -1.44 3.47 -10.26
C ARG A 280 -2.36 3.59 -11.48
N PHE A 281 -3.01 2.50 -11.88
CA PHE A 281 -3.73 2.41 -13.15
C PHE A 281 -5.20 2.00 -13.02
N GLY A 282 -5.65 1.61 -11.82
CA GLY A 282 -7.01 1.10 -11.63
C GLY A 282 -8.10 2.18 -11.50
N PHE A 283 -7.85 3.40 -11.93
CA PHE A 283 -8.82 4.51 -11.89
C PHE A 283 -9.78 4.55 -13.08
N ASP A 284 -9.53 3.78 -14.12
CA ASP A 284 -10.28 3.76 -15.37
C ASP A 284 -11.76 3.40 -15.20
N TYR A 285 -12.12 2.64 -14.17
CA TYR A 285 -13.52 2.33 -13.85
C TYR A 285 -14.37 3.59 -13.62
N ALA A 286 -13.76 4.70 -13.22
CA ALA A 286 -14.47 5.95 -12.93
C ALA A 286 -15.13 6.57 -14.18
N THR A 287 -14.50 6.38 -15.34
CA THR A 287 -14.94 6.93 -16.65
C THR A 287 -15.18 5.84 -17.69
N HIS A 288 -15.28 4.57 -17.27
CA HIS A 288 -15.50 3.45 -18.19
C HIS A 288 -16.80 3.61 -18.97
N PRO A 289 -16.85 3.36 -20.30
CA PRO A 289 -18.05 3.54 -21.12
C PRO A 289 -19.28 2.74 -20.61
N GLN A 290 -19.06 1.59 -20.01
CA GLN A 290 -20.14 0.76 -19.44
C GLN A 290 -20.57 1.21 -18.02
N ARG A 291 -19.96 2.26 -17.46
CA ARG A 291 -20.38 2.79 -16.17
C ARG A 291 -21.76 3.43 -16.29
N LEU A 292 -22.70 2.97 -15.44
CA LEU A 292 -24.03 3.58 -15.37
C LEU A 292 -23.91 4.97 -14.71
N THR A 293 -24.40 5.99 -15.40
CA THR A 293 -24.40 7.39 -14.95
C THR A 293 -25.79 7.89 -14.58
N ARG A 294 -26.82 7.12 -14.90
CA ARG A 294 -28.22 7.40 -14.57
C ARG A 294 -28.88 6.16 -13.98
N PRO A 295 -29.91 6.30 -13.15
CA PRO A 295 -30.72 5.18 -12.68
C PRO A 295 -31.39 4.45 -13.86
N LEU A 296 -31.49 3.13 -13.73
CA LEU A 296 -32.18 2.28 -14.70
C LEU A 296 -33.39 1.62 -14.04
N ILE A 297 -34.54 1.71 -14.70
CA ILE A 297 -35.75 1.02 -14.29
C ILE A 297 -36.11 -0.04 -15.33
N ARG A 298 -36.39 -1.28 -14.88
CA ARG A 298 -36.83 -2.37 -15.75
C ARG A 298 -38.11 -1.98 -16.49
N LYS A 299 -38.15 -2.22 -17.80
CA LYS A 299 -39.32 -1.94 -18.62
C LYS A 299 -40.52 -2.81 -18.19
N THR A 300 -41.70 -2.23 -18.27
CA THR A 300 -42.96 -2.96 -17.98
C THR A 300 -43.09 -4.15 -18.92
N GLY A 301 -43.46 -5.31 -18.35
CA GLY A 301 -43.66 -6.56 -19.13
C GLY A 301 -42.37 -7.38 -19.36
N VAL A 302 -41.19 -6.85 -19.01
CA VAL A 302 -39.94 -7.63 -19.06
C VAL A 302 -39.76 -8.41 -17.76
N ALA A 303 -39.75 -9.74 -17.88
CA ALA A 303 -39.65 -10.65 -16.73
C ALA A 303 -38.30 -10.49 -15.99
N LYS A 304 -38.30 -10.84 -14.68
CA LYS A 304 -37.09 -11.01 -13.87
C LYS A 304 -36.80 -12.51 -13.77
N ASP A 305 -36.35 -13.10 -14.83
CA ASP A 305 -35.96 -14.51 -14.85
C ASP A 305 -34.51 -14.66 -15.37
N GLU A 306 -33.95 -15.84 -15.20
CA GLU A 306 -32.56 -16.15 -15.57
C GLU A 306 -32.34 -16.11 -17.09
N GLN A 307 -33.42 -16.18 -17.89
CA GLN A 307 -33.32 -16.17 -19.35
C GLN A 307 -33.25 -14.76 -19.93
N VAL A 308 -33.61 -13.76 -19.14
CA VAL A 308 -33.56 -12.33 -19.53
C VAL A 308 -32.31 -11.67 -18.93
N THR A 309 -31.17 -11.96 -19.55
CA THR A 309 -29.88 -11.34 -19.17
C THR A 309 -29.66 -10.08 -20.01
N PRO A 310 -29.54 -8.90 -19.39
CA PRO A 310 -29.21 -7.68 -20.14
C PRO A 310 -27.78 -7.76 -20.67
N ASP A 311 -27.55 -7.32 -21.92
CA ASP A 311 -26.21 -7.09 -22.43
C ASP A 311 -25.60 -5.91 -21.67
N PRO A 312 -24.41 -6.06 -21.04
CA PRO A 312 -23.72 -4.94 -20.39
C PRO A 312 -23.38 -3.77 -21.34
N ALA A 313 -23.22 -4.04 -22.63
CA ALA A 313 -22.98 -3.02 -23.64
C ALA A 313 -24.27 -2.35 -24.14
N ASP A 314 -25.41 -3.09 -24.14
CA ASP A 314 -26.73 -2.56 -24.51
C ASP A 314 -27.83 -3.12 -23.62
N TRP A 315 -28.04 -2.47 -22.49
CA TRP A 315 -29.12 -2.81 -21.56
C TRP A 315 -30.50 -2.31 -21.99
N SER A 316 -30.60 -1.57 -23.11
CA SER A 316 -31.83 -0.89 -23.53
C SER A 316 -32.99 -1.83 -23.83
N GLY A 317 -32.74 -3.10 -24.17
CA GLY A 317 -33.76 -4.13 -24.33
C GLY A 317 -34.54 -4.43 -23.05
N VAL A 318 -33.89 -4.32 -21.89
CA VAL A 318 -34.43 -4.72 -20.58
C VAL A 318 -34.78 -3.52 -19.70
N PHE A 319 -34.00 -2.47 -19.77
CA PHE A 319 -34.12 -1.30 -18.90
C PHE A 319 -34.41 -0.03 -19.70
N ARG A 320 -34.86 0.99 -19.03
CA ARG A 320 -34.92 2.38 -19.49
C ARG A 320 -34.23 3.30 -18.48
N GLU A 321 -33.69 4.40 -18.94
CA GLU A 321 -33.22 5.46 -18.07
C GLU A 321 -34.39 6.08 -17.30
N ALA A 322 -34.06 6.56 -16.08
CA ALA A 322 -34.98 7.25 -15.18
C ALA A 322 -34.26 8.42 -14.50
N THR A 323 -35.01 9.36 -13.97
CA THR A 323 -34.49 10.35 -13.06
C THR A 323 -34.21 9.71 -11.68
N TRP A 324 -33.36 10.37 -10.90
CA TRP A 324 -33.12 9.93 -9.52
C TRP A 324 -34.38 9.97 -8.67
N GLU A 325 -35.22 10.99 -8.85
CA GLU A 325 -36.49 11.13 -8.15
C GLU A 325 -37.42 9.95 -8.45
N GLU A 326 -37.65 9.67 -9.74
CA GLU A 326 -38.50 8.54 -10.15
C GLU A 326 -37.97 7.20 -9.61
N ALA A 327 -36.66 6.98 -9.67
CA ALA A 327 -36.07 5.70 -9.23
C ALA A 327 -36.15 5.54 -7.70
N LEU A 328 -35.92 6.62 -6.95
CA LEU A 328 -35.99 6.60 -5.49
C LEU A 328 -37.43 6.47 -4.99
N ASP A 329 -38.38 7.14 -5.63
CA ASP A 329 -39.80 7.00 -5.30
C ASP A 329 -40.32 5.58 -5.55
N LEU A 330 -39.94 5.00 -6.69
CA LEU A 330 -40.29 3.62 -7.01
C LEU A 330 -39.68 2.64 -5.99
N ALA A 331 -38.39 2.74 -5.74
CA ALA A 331 -37.67 1.84 -4.82
C ALA A 331 -38.17 2.00 -3.38
N GLY A 332 -38.21 3.23 -2.89
CA GLY A 332 -38.68 3.56 -1.53
C GLY A 332 -40.13 3.21 -1.30
N GLY A 333 -41.00 3.48 -2.29
CA GLY A 333 -42.43 3.11 -2.25
C GLY A 333 -42.63 1.60 -2.18
N LYS A 334 -41.90 0.81 -3.00
CA LYS A 334 -41.96 -0.64 -2.96
C LYS A 334 -41.43 -1.26 -1.69
N LEU A 335 -40.29 -0.76 -1.17
CA LEU A 335 -39.75 -1.21 0.11
C LEU A 335 -40.70 -0.90 1.27
N ARG A 336 -41.33 0.28 1.27
CA ARG A 336 -42.36 0.63 2.25
C ARG A 336 -43.56 -0.30 2.16
N GLN A 337 -44.07 -0.54 0.97
CA GLN A 337 -45.16 -1.47 0.75
C GLN A 337 -44.85 -2.87 1.30
N LEU A 338 -43.67 -3.43 0.97
CA LEU A 338 -43.26 -4.75 1.47
C LEU A 338 -43.15 -4.79 3.00
N ARG A 339 -42.67 -3.70 3.62
CA ARG A 339 -42.63 -3.57 5.09
C ARG A 339 -44.03 -3.57 5.68
N ASP A 340 -44.94 -2.81 5.08
CA ASP A 340 -46.31 -2.62 5.59
C ASP A 340 -47.14 -3.90 5.40
N ASP A 341 -46.97 -4.64 4.26
CA ASP A 341 -47.68 -5.88 3.96
C ASP A 341 -47.14 -7.10 4.74
N PHE A 342 -45.83 -7.20 4.94
CA PHE A 342 -45.17 -8.41 5.47
C PHE A 342 -44.37 -8.17 6.76
N GLY A 343 -44.36 -6.95 7.28
CA GLY A 343 -43.62 -6.54 8.47
C GLY A 343 -42.14 -6.25 8.23
N ALA A 344 -41.53 -5.58 9.18
CA ALA A 344 -40.13 -5.12 9.12
C ALA A 344 -39.11 -6.25 8.90
N LYS A 345 -39.42 -7.48 9.36
CA LYS A 345 -38.54 -8.65 9.21
C LYS A 345 -38.45 -9.19 7.77
N ALA A 346 -39.35 -8.79 6.89
CA ALA A 346 -39.29 -9.13 5.48
C ALA A 346 -38.17 -8.40 4.72
N LEU A 347 -37.60 -7.35 5.35
CA LEU A 347 -36.54 -6.56 4.75
C LEU A 347 -35.20 -6.81 5.44
N ALA A 348 -34.13 -6.85 4.65
CA ALA A 348 -32.77 -6.99 5.09
C ALA A 348 -31.84 -6.06 4.29
N GLY A 349 -30.71 -5.73 4.85
CA GLY A 349 -29.67 -4.93 4.20
C GLY A 349 -28.29 -5.56 4.30
N PHE A 350 -27.56 -5.57 3.17
CA PHE A 350 -26.19 -6.08 3.08
C PHE A 350 -25.25 -4.95 2.66
N GLY A 351 -24.42 -4.48 3.59
CA GLY A 351 -23.45 -3.43 3.38
C GLY A 351 -22.11 -3.92 2.84
N SER A 352 -21.27 -2.98 2.45
CA SER A 352 -19.93 -3.27 1.92
C SER A 352 -18.85 -2.46 2.62
N ALA A 353 -17.65 -3.04 2.77
CA ALA A 353 -16.45 -2.34 3.21
C ALA A 353 -15.82 -1.45 2.12
N LYS A 354 -16.38 -1.42 0.92
CA LYS A 354 -15.97 -0.50 -0.17
C LYS A 354 -16.55 0.90 -0.04
N GLY A 355 -17.61 1.07 0.69
CA GLY A 355 -18.23 2.36 0.91
C GLY A 355 -17.48 3.28 1.91
N SER A 356 -17.80 4.56 2.05
CA SER A 356 -17.27 5.48 3.06
C SER A 356 -17.87 5.23 4.46
N ASN A 357 -17.35 5.80 5.55
CA ASN A 357 -17.91 5.63 6.90
C ASN A 357 -19.33 6.19 6.97
N GLU A 358 -19.55 7.26 6.24
CA GLU A 358 -20.83 7.91 6.07
C GLU A 358 -21.84 6.99 5.38
N GLU A 359 -21.42 6.30 4.30
CA GLU A 359 -22.27 5.33 3.60
C GLU A 359 -22.66 4.15 4.51
N ALA A 360 -21.72 3.60 5.27
CA ALA A 360 -22.02 2.52 6.21
C ALA A 360 -22.97 2.98 7.33
N TYR A 361 -22.79 4.21 7.84
CA TYR A 361 -23.68 4.81 8.82
C TYR A 361 -25.09 5.01 8.25
N LEU A 362 -25.18 5.63 7.07
CA LEU A 362 -26.46 5.90 6.41
C LEU A 362 -27.18 4.62 6.04
N PHE A 363 -26.45 3.60 5.55
CA PHE A 363 -27.02 2.31 5.22
C PHE A 363 -27.59 1.60 6.45
N GLN A 364 -26.81 1.56 7.57
CA GLN A 364 -27.32 1.00 8.82
C GLN A 364 -28.53 1.78 9.36
N LYS A 365 -28.50 3.11 9.24
CA LYS A 365 -29.63 3.98 9.62
C LYS A 365 -30.86 3.66 8.77
N LEU A 366 -30.74 3.54 7.45
CA LEU A 366 -31.83 3.16 6.57
C LEU A 366 -32.49 1.85 7.01
N VAL A 367 -31.71 0.79 7.24
CA VAL A 367 -32.26 -0.50 7.63
C VAL A 367 -32.92 -0.44 9.02
N ARG A 368 -32.31 0.23 9.99
CA ARG A 368 -32.85 0.26 11.36
C ARG A 368 -34.03 1.20 11.52
N THR A 369 -33.99 2.37 10.92
CA THR A 369 -35.05 3.38 11.08
C THR A 369 -36.07 3.37 9.93
N GLY A 370 -35.61 3.20 8.69
CA GLY A 370 -36.47 3.15 7.51
C GLY A 370 -37.23 1.83 7.39
N PHE A 371 -36.53 0.70 7.52
CA PHE A 371 -37.17 -0.62 7.49
C PHE A 371 -37.72 -1.06 8.85
N GLY A 372 -37.22 -0.50 9.97
CA GLY A 372 -37.57 -0.95 11.31
C GLY A 372 -36.99 -2.33 11.67
N SER A 373 -35.89 -2.74 11.01
CA SER A 373 -35.31 -4.07 11.12
C SER A 373 -33.85 -4.04 11.58
N ASN A 374 -33.44 -5.06 12.36
CA ASN A 374 -32.03 -5.32 12.66
C ASN A 374 -31.38 -6.32 11.69
N ASN A 375 -32.06 -6.70 10.62
CA ASN A 375 -31.54 -7.60 9.60
C ASN A 375 -30.53 -6.84 8.69
N VAL A 376 -29.43 -6.44 9.28
CA VAL A 376 -28.33 -5.75 8.58
C VAL A 376 -27.02 -6.45 8.86
N ASP A 377 -26.27 -6.72 7.83
CA ASP A 377 -24.94 -7.30 7.94
C ASP A 377 -23.99 -6.65 6.90
N HIS A 378 -22.76 -7.07 6.89
CA HIS A 378 -21.67 -6.44 6.18
C HIS A 378 -20.70 -7.51 5.63
N CYS A 379 -20.04 -7.25 4.51
CA CYS A 379 -19.11 -8.21 3.90
C CYS A 379 -17.98 -8.66 4.85
N THR A 380 -17.65 -7.87 5.88
CA THR A 380 -16.69 -8.24 6.93
C THR A 380 -17.11 -9.50 7.70
N ARG A 381 -18.39 -9.86 7.68
CA ARG A 381 -18.88 -11.13 8.29
C ARG A 381 -18.10 -12.33 7.79
N LEU A 382 -17.89 -12.42 6.48
CA LEU A 382 -17.14 -13.51 5.85
C LEU A 382 -15.65 -13.18 5.70
N CYS A 383 -15.27 -11.91 5.76
CA CYS A 383 -13.92 -11.46 5.56
C CYS A 383 -13.04 -11.73 6.81
N HIS A 384 -13.19 -10.92 7.85
CA HIS A 384 -12.35 -10.96 9.05
C HIS A 384 -13.14 -10.92 10.37
N ALA A 385 -14.45 -11.24 10.37
CA ALA A 385 -15.21 -11.24 11.61
C ALA A 385 -14.64 -12.20 12.64
N SER A 386 -14.19 -13.38 12.22
CA SER A 386 -13.51 -14.37 13.06
C SER A 386 -12.20 -13.81 13.63
N SER A 387 -11.37 -13.16 12.82
CA SER A 387 -10.14 -12.50 13.29
C SER A 387 -10.42 -11.35 14.25
N VAL A 388 -11.46 -10.55 13.99
CA VAL A 388 -11.85 -9.43 14.87
C VAL A 388 -12.36 -9.97 16.21
N ALA A 389 -13.17 -11.04 16.21
CA ALA A 389 -13.63 -11.67 17.43
C ALA A 389 -12.46 -12.16 18.29
N ALA A 390 -11.53 -12.92 17.70
CA ALA A 390 -10.35 -13.42 18.39
C ALA A 390 -9.45 -12.28 18.92
N LEU A 391 -9.24 -11.21 18.14
CA LEU A 391 -8.44 -10.07 18.55
C LEU A 391 -9.10 -9.27 19.69
N LEU A 392 -10.42 -9.07 19.66
CA LEU A 392 -11.15 -8.43 20.76
C LEU A 392 -11.08 -9.22 22.05
N GLU A 393 -11.16 -10.57 21.97
CA GLU A 393 -11.02 -11.46 23.11
C GLU A 393 -9.58 -11.49 23.64
N GLY A 394 -8.59 -11.63 22.75
CA GLY A 394 -7.20 -11.89 23.13
C GLY A 394 -6.39 -10.65 23.45
N VAL A 395 -6.62 -9.53 22.76
CA VAL A 395 -5.82 -8.28 22.93
C VAL A 395 -6.67 -7.03 23.14
N GLY A 396 -7.99 -7.16 23.24
CA GLY A 396 -8.89 -6.06 23.50
C GLY A 396 -9.10 -5.09 22.34
N SER A 397 -8.58 -5.37 21.15
CA SER A 397 -8.70 -4.52 19.97
C SER A 397 -8.86 -5.34 18.70
N GLY A 398 -9.85 -5.04 17.89
CA GLY A 398 -10.05 -5.70 16.59
C GLY A 398 -9.16 -5.16 15.46
N ALA A 399 -8.27 -4.22 15.74
CA ALA A 399 -7.36 -3.61 14.77
C ALA A 399 -6.00 -4.33 14.73
N VAL A 400 -5.18 -3.99 13.72
CA VAL A 400 -3.77 -4.38 13.68
C VAL A 400 -3.02 -3.80 14.89
N SER A 401 -2.01 -4.50 15.39
CA SER A 401 -1.24 -4.05 16.55
C SER A 401 -0.08 -3.11 16.19
N ASN A 402 0.23 -2.97 14.90
CA ASN A 402 1.38 -2.21 14.39
C ASN A 402 1.15 -1.76 12.93
N PRO A 403 1.81 -0.69 12.46
CA PRO A 403 1.70 -0.22 11.08
C PRO A 403 2.41 -1.17 10.09
N VAL A 404 2.05 -1.07 8.80
CA VAL A 404 2.60 -1.95 7.76
C VAL A 404 4.10 -1.77 7.52
N ASN A 405 4.62 -0.56 7.67
CA ASN A 405 6.05 -0.29 7.51
C ASN A 405 6.92 -0.91 8.63
N ASP A 406 6.35 -1.29 9.77
CA ASP A 406 7.05 -2.07 10.80
C ASP A 406 7.62 -3.40 10.28
N ILE A 407 7.12 -3.89 9.14
CA ILE A 407 7.65 -5.08 8.47
C ILE A 407 9.16 -4.95 8.22
N GLU A 408 9.67 -3.74 7.98
CA GLU A 408 11.10 -3.55 7.72
C GLU A 408 11.99 -3.81 8.95
N HIS A 409 11.43 -3.73 10.16
CA HIS A 409 12.12 -3.96 11.42
C HIS A 409 11.99 -5.39 11.94
N ALA A 410 11.23 -6.25 11.24
CA ALA A 410 11.03 -7.63 11.64
C ALA A 410 12.21 -8.52 11.22
N GLU A 411 12.75 -9.32 12.17
CA GLU A 411 13.73 -10.37 11.88
C GLU A 411 13.06 -11.65 11.35
N VAL A 412 11.82 -11.92 11.80
CA VAL A 412 11.00 -13.03 11.30
C VAL A 412 9.63 -12.51 10.89
N ILE A 413 9.20 -12.85 9.68
CA ILE A 413 7.92 -12.47 9.11
C ILE A 413 7.15 -13.74 8.81
N PHE A 414 6.14 -14.07 9.62
CA PHE A 414 5.29 -15.23 9.42
C PHE A 414 4.02 -14.83 8.67
N ILE A 415 3.90 -15.27 7.44
CA ILE A 415 2.76 -15.00 6.55
C ILE A 415 1.97 -16.28 6.40
N ILE A 416 0.67 -16.24 6.71
CA ILE A 416 -0.18 -17.43 6.69
C ILE A 416 -1.54 -17.16 6.05
N GLY A 417 -1.98 -18.07 5.17
CA GLY A 417 -3.27 -17.98 4.49
C GLY A 417 -3.47 -16.70 3.69
N SER A 418 -2.41 -16.20 3.05
CA SER A 418 -2.42 -14.95 2.29
C SER A 418 -1.42 -14.94 1.13
N ASN A 419 -1.80 -14.31 0.01
CA ASN A 419 -0.89 -13.99 -1.10
C ASN A 419 -0.69 -12.48 -1.21
N PRO A 420 0.22 -11.89 -0.42
CA PRO A 420 0.42 -10.43 -0.41
C PRO A 420 0.91 -9.89 -1.76
N THR A 421 1.66 -10.65 -2.55
CA THR A 421 2.14 -10.20 -3.88
C THR A 421 1.00 -9.86 -4.82
N SER A 422 -0.11 -10.58 -4.75
CA SER A 422 -1.32 -10.33 -5.55
C SER A 422 -2.30 -9.38 -4.84
N ASN A 423 -2.54 -9.58 -3.55
CA ASN A 423 -3.63 -8.89 -2.84
C ASN A 423 -3.20 -7.57 -2.18
N HIS A 424 -1.94 -7.49 -1.71
CA HIS A 424 -1.38 -6.34 -0.99
C HIS A 424 0.05 -6.03 -1.49
N PRO A 425 0.23 -5.71 -2.81
CA PRO A 425 1.56 -5.70 -3.42
C PRO A 425 2.55 -4.74 -2.76
N VAL A 426 2.08 -3.58 -2.26
CA VAL A 426 2.98 -2.64 -1.55
C VAL A 426 3.42 -3.20 -0.20
N ALA A 427 2.55 -3.90 0.55
CA ALA A 427 2.98 -4.62 1.75
C ALA A 427 3.99 -5.73 1.41
N ALA A 428 3.78 -6.45 0.29
CA ALA A 428 4.74 -7.45 -0.18
C ALA A 428 6.09 -6.83 -0.55
N THR A 429 6.12 -5.58 -1.01
CA THR A 429 7.38 -4.85 -1.25
C THR A 429 8.19 -4.68 0.04
N TRP A 430 7.55 -4.30 1.15
CA TRP A 430 8.20 -4.26 2.46
C TRP A 430 8.76 -5.63 2.88
N MET A 431 7.99 -6.70 2.68
CA MET A 431 8.42 -8.08 2.99
C MET A 431 9.63 -8.50 2.16
N LYS A 432 9.60 -8.25 0.84
CA LYS A 432 10.72 -8.57 -0.06
C LYS A 432 11.99 -7.80 0.29
N ASN A 433 11.86 -6.50 0.59
CA ASN A 433 12.98 -5.68 1.03
C ASN A 433 13.53 -6.15 2.39
N ALA A 434 12.67 -6.52 3.34
CA ALA A 434 13.13 -7.09 4.61
C ALA A 434 13.90 -8.41 4.40
N ALA A 435 13.42 -9.29 3.51
CA ALA A 435 14.12 -10.52 3.16
C ALA A 435 15.52 -10.27 2.55
N GLN A 436 15.66 -9.26 1.67
CA GLN A 436 16.98 -8.85 1.14
C GLN A 436 17.94 -8.36 2.23
N ARG A 437 17.43 -7.79 3.31
CA ARG A 437 18.21 -7.38 4.48
C ARG A 437 18.46 -8.51 5.49
N GLY A 438 18.00 -9.75 5.19
CA GLY A 438 18.26 -10.93 6.01
C GLY A 438 17.09 -11.39 6.89
N ALA A 439 15.92 -10.73 6.85
CA ALA A 439 14.75 -11.19 7.56
C ALA A 439 14.29 -12.57 7.03
N LYS A 440 13.87 -13.44 7.93
CA LYS A 440 13.38 -14.79 7.60
C LYS A 440 11.88 -14.74 7.32
N ILE A 441 11.48 -14.89 6.06
CA ILE A 441 10.08 -15.07 5.71
C ILE A 441 9.70 -16.54 5.88
N VAL A 442 8.69 -16.81 6.70
CA VAL A 442 7.99 -18.09 6.79
C VAL A 442 6.64 -17.91 6.08
N LEU A 443 6.41 -18.68 5.05
CA LEU A 443 5.18 -18.63 4.26
C LEU A 443 4.39 -19.91 4.42
N ALA A 444 3.23 -19.85 5.05
CA ALA A 444 2.33 -20.98 5.25
C ALA A 444 1.06 -20.81 4.38
N ASP A 445 0.93 -21.60 3.34
CA ASP A 445 -0.20 -21.60 2.42
C ASP A 445 -0.26 -22.97 1.71
N PRO A 446 -1.44 -23.57 1.49
CA PRO A 446 -1.55 -24.80 0.70
C PRO A 446 -0.96 -24.68 -0.71
N ARG A 447 -0.98 -23.47 -1.26
CA ARG A 447 -0.41 -23.15 -2.58
C ARG A 447 0.97 -22.55 -2.46
N ARG A 448 1.83 -22.85 -3.41
CA ARG A 448 3.10 -22.15 -3.57
C ARG A 448 2.85 -20.82 -4.30
N THR A 449 2.92 -19.73 -3.54
CA THR A 449 2.73 -18.36 -4.08
C THR A 449 4.06 -17.78 -4.58
N GLU A 450 4.01 -16.66 -5.31
CA GLU A 450 5.18 -15.98 -5.89
C GLU A 450 6.16 -15.51 -4.80
N LEU A 451 5.66 -15.21 -3.60
CA LEU A 451 6.50 -14.79 -2.48
C LEU A 451 7.43 -15.91 -1.98
N SER A 452 7.16 -17.18 -2.34
CA SER A 452 7.97 -18.33 -1.95
C SER A 452 9.44 -18.22 -2.40
N ARG A 453 9.74 -17.49 -3.48
CA ARG A 453 11.11 -17.23 -3.94
C ARG A 453 11.96 -16.39 -2.96
N HIS A 454 11.30 -15.67 -2.06
CA HIS A 454 11.93 -14.86 -1.00
C HIS A 454 11.81 -15.51 0.38
N ALA A 455 11.11 -16.64 0.49
CA ALA A 455 10.87 -17.29 1.78
C ALA A 455 12.08 -18.11 2.24
N TRP A 456 12.41 -17.99 3.53
CA TRP A 456 13.34 -18.89 4.21
C TRP A 456 12.75 -20.29 4.35
N ARG A 457 11.42 -20.38 4.67
CA ARG A 457 10.68 -21.64 4.70
C ARG A 457 9.30 -21.43 4.07
N THR A 458 8.93 -22.38 3.20
CA THR A 458 7.56 -22.47 2.67
C THR A 458 6.91 -23.72 3.26
N LEU A 459 5.82 -23.52 3.99
CA LEU A 459 5.03 -24.58 4.62
C LEU A 459 3.78 -24.78 3.77
N GLN A 460 3.79 -25.82 2.92
CA GLN A 460 2.61 -26.20 2.15
C GLN A 460 1.69 -27.05 3.03
N VAL A 461 0.97 -26.36 3.91
CA VAL A 461 0.08 -26.96 4.90
C VAL A 461 -1.14 -27.59 4.21
N ASN A 462 -1.58 -28.73 4.68
CA ASN A 462 -2.85 -29.30 4.27
C ASN A 462 -3.98 -28.33 4.63
N ALA A 463 -4.94 -28.14 3.73
CA ALA A 463 -6.07 -27.25 3.97
C ALA A 463 -6.84 -27.65 5.24
N ASP A 464 -7.29 -26.65 6.00
CA ASP A 464 -8.07 -26.79 7.24
C ASP A 464 -7.34 -27.46 8.41
N THR A 465 -6.00 -27.45 8.40
CA THR A 465 -5.17 -27.99 9.50
C THR A 465 -4.34 -26.91 10.21
N ASP A 466 -4.73 -25.65 10.08
CA ASP A 466 -4.02 -24.51 10.64
C ASP A 466 -3.88 -24.60 12.16
N VAL A 467 -4.95 -24.95 12.88
CA VAL A 467 -4.93 -25.13 14.35
C VAL A 467 -3.89 -26.20 14.76
N ALA A 468 -3.83 -27.32 14.03
CA ALA A 468 -2.87 -28.40 14.33
C ALA A 468 -1.42 -27.89 14.16
N MET A 469 -1.13 -27.25 13.05
CA MET A 469 0.18 -26.66 12.78
C MET A 469 0.56 -25.60 13.82
N LEU A 470 -0.34 -24.64 14.08
CA LEU A 470 -0.07 -23.52 14.98
C LEU A 470 0.09 -23.98 16.44
N ASN A 471 -0.72 -24.91 16.89
CA ASN A 471 -0.58 -25.50 18.22
C ASN A 471 0.72 -26.30 18.35
N ALA A 472 1.21 -26.95 17.28
CA ALA A 472 2.53 -27.60 17.29
C ALA A 472 3.68 -26.59 17.45
N LEU A 473 3.56 -25.39 16.86
CA LEU A 473 4.53 -24.31 17.09
C LEU A 473 4.49 -23.85 18.56
N ILE A 474 3.29 -23.61 19.12
CA ILE A 474 3.10 -23.16 20.51
C ILE A 474 3.60 -24.25 21.47
N HIS A 475 3.27 -25.52 21.21
CA HIS A 475 3.78 -26.66 21.98
C HIS A 475 5.31 -26.67 22.05
N THR A 476 5.97 -26.54 20.89
CA THR A 476 7.44 -26.47 20.80
C THR A 476 8.01 -25.31 21.62
N VAL A 477 7.41 -24.11 21.51
CA VAL A 477 7.85 -22.92 22.28
C VAL A 477 7.78 -23.19 23.78
N ILE A 478 6.74 -23.87 24.27
CA ILE A 478 6.55 -24.16 25.68
C ILE A 478 7.45 -25.34 26.12
N GLU A 479 7.48 -26.42 25.35
CA GLU A 479 8.27 -27.62 25.64
C GLU A 479 9.76 -27.34 25.76
N GLU A 480 10.28 -26.51 24.83
CA GLU A 480 11.71 -26.15 24.76
C GLU A 480 12.08 -24.95 25.66
N GLY A 481 11.14 -24.45 26.47
CA GLY A 481 11.39 -23.31 27.37
C GLY A 481 11.67 -21.99 26.68
N LEU A 482 11.18 -21.80 25.45
CA LEU A 482 11.40 -20.61 24.64
C LEU A 482 10.35 -19.51 24.89
N ALA A 483 9.37 -19.76 25.76
CA ALA A 483 8.36 -18.78 26.13
C ALA A 483 9.01 -17.57 26.84
N ASN A 484 8.59 -16.37 26.49
CA ASN A 484 9.02 -15.15 27.18
C ASN A 484 8.27 -15.03 28.51
N MET A 485 8.78 -15.69 29.55
CA MET A 485 8.12 -15.79 30.84
C MET A 485 7.96 -14.44 31.56
N ASP A 486 8.81 -13.44 31.27
CA ASP A 486 8.65 -12.11 31.84
C ASP A 486 7.44 -11.40 31.23
N PHE A 487 7.26 -11.49 29.92
CA PHE A 487 6.08 -10.98 29.24
C PHE A 487 4.82 -11.77 29.67
N VAL A 488 4.91 -13.11 29.72
CA VAL A 488 3.80 -13.99 30.11
C VAL A 488 3.28 -13.61 31.48
N ARG A 489 4.15 -13.54 32.51
CA ARG A 489 3.74 -13.18 33.88
C ARG A 489 3.09 -11.80 34.01
N GLN A 490 3.45 -10.85 33.15
CA GLN A 490 2.98 -9.47 33.23
C GLN A 490 1.75 -9.18 32.36
N ARG A 491 1.53 -9.94 31.29
CA ARG A 491 0.62 -9.56 30.20
C ARG A 491 -0.28 -10.68 29.67
N VAL A 492 -0.08 -11.92 30.12
CA VAL A 492 -0.83 -13.06 29.58
C VAL A 492 -1.61 -13.75 30.69
N ASP A 493 -2.90 -13.82 30.51
CA ASP A 493 -3.77 -14.59 31.39
C ASP A 493 -3.91 -16.05 30.90
N ASN A 494 -4.21 -16.98 31.80
CA ASN A 494 -4.53 -18.39 31.50
C ASN A 494 -3.40 -19.18 30.80
N PHE A 495 -2.13 -18.82 31.03
CA PHE A 495 -0.98 -19.52 30.42
C PHE A 495 -0.95 -21.01 30.74
N GLU A 496 -1.24 -21.44 31.99
CA GLU A 496 -1.25 -22.84 32.37
C GLU A 496 -2.37 -23.63 31.66
N ALA A 497 -3.53 -23.00 31.41
CA ALA A 497 -4.60 -23.64 30.64
C ALA A 497 -4.18 -23.80 29.16
N LEU A 498 -3.48 -22.82 28.58
CA LEU A 498 -2.92 -22.94 27.23
C LEU A 498 -1.90 -24.09 27.16
N LYS A 499 -0.98 -24.17 28.13
CA LYS A 499 0.03 -25.21 28.21
C LYS A 499 -0.58 -26.60 28.27
N GLU A 500 -1.63 -26.77 29.05
CA GLU A 500 -2.37 -28.02 29.13
C GLU A 500 -3.08 -28.35 27.81
N ASN A 501 -3.72 -27.34 27.20
CA ASN A 501 -4.42 -27.51 25.92
C ASN A 501 -3.50 -27.97 24.79
N VAL A 502 -2.28 -27.44 24.71
CA VAL A 502 -1.35 -27.78 23.63
C VAL A 502 -0.47 -29.00 23.91
N ARG A 503 -0.60 -29.63 25.06
CA ARG A 503 0.24 -30.79 25.48
C ARG A 503 0.21 -31.93 24.46
N GLY A 504 -0.96 -32.21 23.86
CA GLY A 504 -1.14 -33.24 22.84
C GLY A 504 -0.72 -32.87 21.41
N TYR A 505 -0.26 -31.65 21.19
CA TYR A 505 0.05 -31.14 19.85
C TYR A 505 1.55 -31.15 19.55
N SER A 506 2.26 -32.23 19.92
CA SER A 506 3.69 -32.31 19.56
C SER A 506 3.89 -32.24 18.05
N PRO A 507 4.98 -31.67 17.55
CA PRO A 507 5.29 -31.64 16.13
C PRO A 507 5.23 -33.00 15.45
N GLU A 508 5.65 -34.06 16.16
CA GLU A 508 5.62 -35.44 15.69
C GLU A 508 4.18 -35.96 15.50
N ALA A 509 3.28 -35.60 16.40
CA ALA A 509 1.87 -35.98 16.32
C ALA A 509 1.13 -35.17 15.25
N MET A 510 1.50 -33.90 15.03
CA MET A 510 0.82 -33.01 14.09
C MET A 510 1.36 -33.08 12.68
N ALA A 511 2.60 -33.52 12.47
CA ALA A 511 3.22 -33.62 11.15
C ALA A 511 2.38 -34.42 10.13
N PRO A 512 1.85 -35.62 10.44
CA PRO A 512 1.00 -36.34 9.49
C PRO A 512 -0.34 -35.64 9.20
N ILE A 513 -0.83 -34.80 10.11
CA ILE A 513 -2.08 -34.05 9.95
C ILE A 513 -1.88 -32.84 9.05
N CYS A 514 -0.91 -31.99 9.38
CA CYS A 514 -0.70 -30.73 8.67
C CYS A 514 0.19 -30.86 7.43
N GLY A 515 0.85 -32.00 7.21
CA GLY A 515 1.71 -32.23 6.06
C GLY A 515 3.11 -31.58 6.15
N ILE A 516 3.47 -31.02 7.32
CA ILE A 516 4.76 -30.37 7.55
C ILE A 516 5.61 -31.22 8.49
N SER A 517 6.88 -31.46 8.14
CA SER A 517 7.76 -32.27 8.97
C SER A 517 7.93 -31.71 10.39
N ALA A 518 8.00 -32.57 11.38
CA ALA A 518 8.22 -32.19 12.78
C ALA A 518 9.47 -31.32 12.94
N GLN A 519 10.55 -31.65 12.23
CA GLN A 519 11.78 -30.86 12.22
C GLN A 519 11.52 -29.42 11.75
N THR A 520 10.80 -29.24 10.63
CA THR A 520 10.46 -27.91 10.10
C THR A 520 9.61 -27.11 11.07
N LEU A 521 8.62 -27.74 11.70
CA LEU A 521 7.80 -27.11 12.74
C LEU A 521 8.66 -26.59 13.89
N ARG A 522 9.57 -27.42 14.42
CA ARG A 522 10.50 -27.01 15.49
C ARG A 522 11.44 -25.88 15.06
N GLU A 523 11.99 -25.94 13.83
CA GLU A 523 12.84 -24.87 13.30
C GLU A 523 12.10 -23.54 13.21
N VAL A 524 10.86 -23.54 12.75
CA VAL A 524 10.04 -22.33 12.63
C VAL A 524 9.68 -21.79 14.02
N ALA A 525 9.26 -22.64 14.94
CA ALA A 525 8.93 -22.25 16.31
C ALA A 525 10.13 -21.59 17.02
N ARG A 526 11.31 -22.22 16.93
CA ARG A 526 12.56 -21.66 17.48
C ARG A 526 12.91 -20.32 16.86
N ALA A 527 12.87 -20.23 15.51
CA ALA A 527 13.19 -18.98 14.81
C ALA A 527 12.25 -17.85 15.22
N PHE A 528 10.94 -18.11 15.36
CA PHE A 528 9.96 -17.13 15.77
C PHE A 528 10.14 -16.70 17.24
N ALA A 529 10.35 -17.64 18.14
CA ALA A 529 10.43 -17.38 19.57
C ALA A 529 11.73 -16.67 19.96
N THR A 530 12.86 -16.97 19.29
CA THR A 530 14.18 -16.39 19.61
C THR A 530 14.48 -15.09 18.86
N ALA A 531 13.65 -14.68 17.91
CA ALA A 531 13.80 -13.42 17.21
C ALA A 531 13.65 -12.23 18.15
N LYS A 532 14.45 -11.18 17.94
CA LYS A 532 14.27 -9.90 18.65
C LYS A 532 12.93 -9.27 18.29
N SER A 533 12.52 -9.42 17.03
CA SER A 533 11.25 -8.93 16.52
C SER A 533 10.66 -9.93 15.51
N ALA A 534 9.42 -10.32 15.73
CA ALA A 534 8.69 -11.19 14.84
C ALA A 534 7.24 -10.71 14.64
N MET A 535 6.77 -10.78 13.40
CA MET A 535 5.44 -10.32 13.01
C MET A 535 4.66 -11.45 12.34
N ILE A 536 3.37 -11.55 12.66
CA ILE A 536 2.45 -12.44 11.98
C ILE A 536 1.52 -11.64 11.09
N LEU A 537 1.46 -12.00 9.80
CA LEU A 537 0.53 -11.42 8.84
C LEU A 537 -0.35 -12.54 8.26
N TRP A 538 -1.67 -12.33 8.28
CA TRP A 538 -2.59 -13.33 7.77
C TRP A 538 -3.72 -12.75 6.94
N GLY A 539 -4.31 -13.58 6.10
CA GLY A 539 -5.42 -13.22 5.22
C GLY A 539 -6.67 -14.08 5.43
N MET A 540 -7.45 -14.18 4.36
CA MET A 540 -8.73 -14.92 4.33
C MET A 540 -8.54 -16.42 4.51
N GLY A 541 -7.37 -16.97 4.14
CA GLY A 541 -7.04 -18.37 4.36
C GLY A 541 -7.02 -18.80 5.83
N ILE A 542 -6.93 -17.85 6.76
CA ILE A 542 -7.10 -18.08 8.19
C ILE A 542 -8.54 -17.81 8.65
N SER A 543 -9.15 -16.73 8.14
CA SER A 543 -10.43 -16.23 8.66
C SER A 543 -11.65 -16.97 8.14
N GLN A 544 -11.62 -17.43 6.88
CA GLN A 544 -12.77 -17.99 6.16
C GLN A 544 -12.85 -19.51 6.31
N HIS A 545 -12.70 -19.98 7.53
CA HIS A 545 -12.87 -21.38 7.92
C HIS A 545 -13.96 -21.54 8.98
N VAL A 546 -14.49 -22.74 9.12
CA VAL A 546 -15.39 -23.11 10.24
C VAL A 546 -14.71 -22.78 11.58
N HIS A 547 -13.40 -23.03 11.68
CA HIS A 547 -12.56 -22.74 12.84
C HIS A 547 -11.76 -21.44 12.71
N GLY A 548 -12.21 -20.48 11.90
CA GLY A 548 -11.46 -19.23 11.63
C GLY A 548 -11.14 -18.41 12.88
N THR A 549 -12.02 -18.44 13.90
CA THR A 549 -11.77 -17.78 15.18
C THR A 549 -10.65 -18.49 15.94
N ASP A 550 -10.64 -19.84 15.96
CA ASP A 550 -9.61 -20.62 16.66
C ASP A 550 -8.26 -20.50 15.95
N ASN A 551 -8.25 -20.49 14.62
CA ASN A 551 -7.05 -20.19 13.85
C ASN A 551 -6.41 -18.84 14.30
N ALA A 552 -7.22 -17.79 14.39
CA ALA A 552 -6.74 -16.48 14.83
C ALA A 552 -6.32 -16.46 16.30
N ARG A 553 -7.03 -17.18 17.19
CA ARG A 553 -6.63 -17.38 18.61
C ARG A 553 -5.26 -18.02 18.74
N CYS A 554 -4.95 -19.03 17.91
CA CYS A 554 -3.62 -19.65 17.89
C CYS A 554 -2.52 -18.65 17.47
N LEU A 555 -2.77 -17.78 16.48
CA LEU A 555 -1.81 -16.74 16.10
C LEU A 555 -1.56 -15.74 17.24
N ILE A 556 -2.63 -15.32 17.92
CA ILE A 556 -2.55 -14.43 19.09
C ILE A 556 -1.78 -15.12 20.23
N ALA A 557 -2.08 -16.38 20.51
CA ALA A 557 -1.39 -17.15 21.54
C ALA A 557 0.12 -17.28 21.24
N LEU A 558 0.50 -17.58 20.00
CA LEU A 558 1.92 -17.67 19.60
C LEU A 558 2.66 -16.33 19.82
N CYS A 559 2.07 -15.19 19.41
CA CYS A 559 2.64 -13.87 19.68
C CYS A 559 2.72 -13.56 21.18
N SER A 560 1.69 -13.93 21.95
CA SER A 560 1.61 -13.65 23.40
C SER A 560 2.65 -14.44 24.19
N VAL A 561 2.79 -15.75 23.94
CA VAL A 561 3.76 -16.58 24.69
C VAL A 561 5.21 -16.25 24.35
N THR A 562 5.46 -15.69 23.15
CA THR A 562 6.81 -15.28 22.73
C THR A 562 7.12 -13.81 22.99
N GLY A 563 6.15 -13.01 23.46
CA GLY A 563 6.30 -11.58 23.68
C GLY A 563 6.51 -10.79 22.39
N GLN A 564 6.00 -11.26 21.27
CA GLN A 564 6.15 -10.64 19.96
C GLN A 564 4.98 -9.69 19.64
N ILE A 565 4.70 -8.79 20.58
CA ILE A 565 3.65 -7.76 20.46
C ILE A 565 4.03 -6.51 21.24
N GLY A 566 3.62 -5.35 20.76
CA GLY A 566 3.80 -4.06 21.46
C GLY A 566 5.19 -3.45 21.35
N LYS A 567 6.00 -3.91 20.41
CA LYS A 567 7.34 -3.35 20.09
C LYS A 567 7.53 -3.23 18.58
N PRO A 568 8.43 -2.34 18.09
CA PRO A 568 8.71 -2.20 16.66
C PRO A 568 9.08 -3.54 16.00
N GLY A 569 8.57 -3.77 14.78
CA GLY A 569 8.82 -4.99 14.02
C GLY A 569 8.13 -6.25 14.56
N SER A 570 7.24 -6.13 15.56
CA SER A 570 6.56 -7.25 16.18
C SER A 570 5.07 -7.00 16.29
N GLY A 571 4.26 -8.03 16.00
CA GLY A 571 2.83 -7.90 16.21
C GLY A 571 1.94 -8.78 15.35
N LEU A 572 0.66 -8.46 15.43
CA LEU A 572 -0.46 -9.15 14.82
C LEU A 572 -1.04 -8.26 13.72
N HIS A 573 -0.98 -8.71 12.47
CA HIS A 573 -1.33 -7.90 11.31
C HIS A 573 -2.26 -8.66 10.34
N PRO A 574 -3.58 -8.70 10.61
CA PRO A 574 -4.53 -9.17 9.61
C PRO A 574 -4.51 -8.27 8.37
N LEU A 575 -4.14 -8.84 7.23
CA LEU A 575 -4.10 -8.14 5.95
C LEU A 575 -5.52 -7.93 5.42
N ARG A 576 -6.01 -6.69 5.49
CA ARG A 576 -7.39 -6.35 5.13
C ARG A 576 -7.52 -6.10 3.64
N GLY A 577 -8.56 -6.66 3.02
CA GLY A 577 -8.81 -6.51 1.58
C GLY A 577 -9.41 -5.16 1.20
N GLN A 578 -10.16 -4.52 2.09
CA GLN A 578 -10.77 -3.21 1.89
C GLN A 578 -10.22 -2.19 2.89
N MET A 579 -10.12 -0.93 2.46
CA MET A 579 -9.46 0.14 3.20
C MET A 579 -10.10 0.44 4.56
N ARG A 580 -11.42 0.30 4.69
CA ARG A 580 -12.16 0.69 5.89
C ARG A 580 -11.99 -0.18 7.12
N ILE A 581 -11.48 -1.39 6.94
CA ILE A 581 -11.31 -2.33 8.05
C ILE A 581 -10.03 -2.02 8.84
N VAL A 582 -9.25 -1.04 8.38
CA VAL A 582 -7.96 -0.65 8.95
C VAL A 582 -8.11 0.69 9.67
N THR A 583 -8.40 0.69 10.96
CA THR A 583 -8.29 1.91 11.75
C THR A 583 -7.70 1.62 13.12
N ALA A 584 -6.38 1.61 13.20
CA ALA A 584 -5.71 1.94 14.44
C ALA A 584 -5.85 3.45 14.74
N PRO A 585 -5.87 3.89 16.00
CA PRO A 585 -6.08 5.31 16.36
C PRO A 585 -5.11 6.29 15.70
N ARG A 586 -3.89 5.87 15.34
CA ARG A 586 -2.90 6.70 14.62
C ARG A 586 -3.19 6.79 13.12
N GLU A 587 -3.77 5.75 12.52
CA GLU A 587 -4.14 5.72 11.10
C GLU A 587 -5.47 6.43 10.84
N ARG A 588 -6.34 6.60 11.84
CA ARG A 588 -7.54 7.47 11.76
C ARG A 588 -7.18 8.91 11.43
N ALA A 589 -6.11 9.44 11.99
CA ALA A 589 -5.67 10.80 11.69
C ALA A 589 -5.21 10.96 10.23
N LEU A 590 -4.63 9.90 9.63
CA LEU A 590 -4.20 9.90 8.23
C LEU A 590 -5.33 9.57 7.26
N ALA A 591 -6.23 8.65 7.61
CA ALA A 591 -7.43 8.37 6.82
C ALA A 591 -8.39 9.57 6.77
N ASN A 592 -8.47 10.35 7.85
CA ASN A 592 -9.27 11.57 7.92
C ASN A 592 -8.71 12.72 7.09
N LEU A 593 -7.40 12.71 6.78
CA LEU A 593 -6.76 13.70 5.90
C LEU A 593 -7.03 13.46 4.40
N VAL A 594 -7.74 12.39 4.04
CA VAL A 594 -7.66 11.83 2.70
C VAL A 594 -9.01 11.71 1.98
N LEU A 595 -10.10 12.07 2.62
CA LEU A 595 -11.35 12.24 1.88
C LEU A 595 -11.30 13.58 1.12
N PRO A 596 -11.67 13.60 -0.18
CA PRO A 596 -11.81 14.88 -0.87
C PRO A 596 -12.78 15.77 -0.10
N PRO A 597 -12.60 17.08 -0.10
CA PRO A 597 -13.50 17.98 0.58
C PRO A 597 -14.86 17.98 -0.11
N LEU A 598 -15.72 17.04 0.22
CA LEU A 598 -17.14 17.26 0.19
C LEU A 598 -17.43 18.13 1.39
N ALA A 599 -17.49 19.45 1.14
CA ALA A 599 -17.96 20.49 2.05
C ALA A 599 -17.55 20.34 3.53
N HIS A 600 -16.68 21.21 3.97
CA HIS A 600 -16.42 21.63 5.36
C HIS A 600 -17.27 20.97 6.45
N ILE A 601 -17.04 19.71 6.73
CA ILE A 601 -17.45 19.08 7.98
C ILE A 601 -16.15 18.79 8.70
N ASP A 602 -15.96 19.46 9.83
CA ASP A 602 -14.86 19.25 10.77
C ASP A 602 -14.85 17.78 11.21
N GLN A 603 -13.87 17.01 10.74
CA GLN A 603 -13.88 15.55 10.83
C GLN A 603 -13.59 15.03 12.25
N GLU A 604 -12.97 15.81 13.12
CA GLU A 604 -12.88 15.50 14.55
C GLU A 604 -14.27 15.54 15.20
N HIS A 605 -15.08 16.49 14.83
CA HIS A 605 -16.47 16.59 15.31
C HIS A 605 -17.38 15.55 14.67
N ALA A 606 -17.20 15.18 13.40
CA ALA A 606 -18.04 14.18 12.75
C ALA A 606 -17.91 12.78 13.40
N GLY A 607 -16.70 12.36 13.79
CA GLY A 607 -16.49 11.10 14.52
C GLY A 607 -17.12 11.12 15.92
N ILE A 608 -17.03 12.24 16.62
CA ILE A 608 -17.62 12.46 17.95
C ILE A 608 -19.13 12.66 17.85
N GLU A 609 -19.61 13.37 16.85
CA GLU A 609 -21.03 13.58 16.59
C GLU A 609 -21.74 12.29 16.13
N ILE A 610 -21.11 11.45 15.32
CA ILE A 610 -21.62 10.12 14.96
C ILE A 610 -21.74 9.25 16.21
N PHE A 611 -20.75 9.29 17.11
CA PHE A 611 -20.80 8.55 18.36
C PHE A 611 -21.89 9.11 19.30
N ARG A 612 -22.03 10.42 19.39
CA ARG A 612 -23.08 11.11 20.14
C ARG A 612 -24.47 10.90 19.55
N LEU A 613 -24.59 10.90 18.22
CA LEU A 613 -25.85 10.64 17.52
C LEU A 613 -26.32 9.19 17.69
N VAL A 614 -25.40 8.22 17.69
CA VAL A 614 -25.70 6.82 18.03
C VAL A 614 -26.13 6.69 19.49
N GLN A 615 -25.58 7.48 20.39
CA GLN A 615 -26.03 7.55 21.79
C GLN A 615 -27.39 8.28 21.94
N SER A 616 -27.65 9.35 21.22
CA SER A 616 -28.89 10.10 21.29
C SER A 616 -30.10 9.39 20.66
N VAL A 617 -29.88 8.56 19.64
CA VAL A 617 -30.92 7.68 19.06
C VAL A 617 -31.32 6.55 20.03
N ARG A 618 -30.52 6.28 21.09
CA ARG A 618 -30.88 5.35 22.19
C ARG A 618 -31.74 6.00 23.28
N LEU A 619 -31.95 7.29 23.26
CA LEU A 619 -32.78 8.00 24.23
C LEU A 619 -34.22 8.15 23.71
N LEU A 620 -34.94 7.05 23.55
CA LEU A 620 -36.40 7.04 23.67
C LEU A 620 -36.78 6.94 25.17
N PRO A 621 -37.80 7.65 25.64
CA PRO A 621 -38.12 7.74 27.05
C PRO A 621 -38.49 6.37 27.63
N GLY A 622 -37.73 5.88 28.62
CA GLY A 622 -38.11 4.71 29.42
C GLY A 622 -37.01 3.65 29.71
N GLY A 623 -35.79 3.80 29.27
CA GLY A 623 -34.76 2.76 29.45
C GLY A 623 -33.56 3.18 30.30
N LYS A 624 -33.27 2.44 31.35
CA LYS A 624 -32.07 2.60 32.20
C LYS A 624 -30.79 2.39 31.41
N GLN A 625 -29.80 3.25 31.68
CA GLN A 625 -28.46 3.18 31.06
C GLN A 625 -27.75 1.86 31.33
N ALA A 626 -27.40 1.15 30.28
CA ALA A 626 -26.34 0.13 30.30
C ALA A 626 -25.16 0.60 29.45
N ALA A 627 -23.95 0.41 29.95
CA ALA A 627 -22.73 0.88 29.33
C ALA A 627 -22.55 0.30 27.89
N PRO A 628 -22.06 1.11 26.93
CA PRO A 628 -22.04 0.73 25.49
C PRO A 628 -21.22 -0.52 25.16
N GLN A 629 -20.27 -0.90 25.98
CA GLN A 629 -19.42 -2.09 25.79
C GLN A 629 -20.12 -3.41 26.09
N ALA A 630 -21.02 -3.45 27.06
CA ALA A 630 -21.73 -4.67 27.45
C ALA A 630 -22.80 -5.11 26.42
N ALA A 631 -23.41 -4.17 25.69
CA ALA A 631 -24.48 -4.45 24.74
C ALA A 631 -24.00 -5.07 23.42
N LEU A 632 -22.75 -4.79 23.00
CA LEU A 632 -22.13 -5.44 21.84
C LEU A 632 -21.65 -6.86 22.17
N ALA A 633 -21.13 -7.08 23.38
CA ALA A 633 -20.67 -8.40 23.84
C ALA A 633 -21.85 -9.35 24.13
N SER A 634 -22.92 -8.87 24.81
CA SER A 634 -24.07 -9.70 25.16
C SER A 634 -24.92 -10.11 23.95
N GLY A 635 -25.05 -9.26 22.94
CA GLY A 635 -25.76 -9.58 21.70
C GLY A 635 -25.03 -10.62 20.83
N MET A 636 -23.71 -10.69 20.92
CA MET A 636 -22.90 -11.72 20.26
C MET A 636 -22.92 -13.05 21.05
N GLN A 637 -22.76 -13.03 22.37
CA GLN A 637 -22.76 -14.26 23.18
C GLN A 637 -24.08 -15.03 23.15
N GLN A 638 -25.23 -14.36 23.15
CA GLN A 638 -26.55 -15.05 23.11
C GLN A 638 -26.83 -15.78 21.79
N ARG A 639 -26.20 -15.39 20.69
CA ARG A 639 -26.40 -16.05 19.39
C ARG A 639 -25.46 -17.23 19.16
N PHE A 640 -24.31 -17.28 19.84
CA PHE A 640 -23.37 -18.39 19.75
C PHE A 640 -23.68 -19.54 20.72
N SER A 641 -24.34 -19.27 21.84
CA SER A 641 -24.78 -20.31 22.79
C SER A 641 -25.97 -21.15 22.27
N ASN A 642 -26.77 -20.62 21.34
CA ASN A 642 -27.91 -21.35 20.75
C ASN A 642 -27.59 -22.14 19.47
N ALA A 643 -26.37 -22.03 18.94
CA ALA A 643 -25.94 -22.81 17.75
C ALA A 643 -25.17 -24.10 18.12
N GLY A 644 -24.86 -24.31 19.39
CA GLY A 644 -24.10 -25.46 19.89
C GLY A 644 -24.91 -26.67 20.36
N GLY A 645 -26.19 -26.74 20.05
CA GLY A 645 -27.04 -27.83 20.47
C GLY A 645 -27.92 -28.42 19.36
N ARG A 646 -27.27 -29.20 18.43
CA ARG A 646 -27.85 -30.40 17.77
C ARG A 646 -26.82 -30.97 16.80
N THR A 647 -26.34 -32.10 17.20
CA THR A 647 -25.59 -33.18 16.47
C THR A 647 -24.71 -32.78 15.29
#